data_ceb57644eda586bcc1c9b9d640c8cadf
#
_entry.id   ceb57644eda586bcc1c9b9d640c8cadf
#
_cell.length_a   1.000
_cell.length_b   1.000
_cell.length_c   1.000
_cell.angle_alpha   90.00
_cell.angle_beta   90.00
_cell.angle_gamma   90.00
#
_symmetry.space_group_name_H-M   'P 1'
#
loop_
_entity.id
_entity.type
_entity.pdbx_description
1 polymer ?
#
loop_
_entity_poly.entity_id
_entity_poly.type
_entity_poly.pdbx_seq_one_letter_code
_entity_poly.pdbx_strand_id
1 'polypeptide(L)'
;MKFLLAAINAKYIHSNPGVYSLRAFARTKIPGADIEIGEYTINHQMDLILQDIYRRKPDFIGFSCYIWNISYIMEIVRDVKKVLPEAEIWLGGPEVSYDAKKVLTREPDVRGIMRGEGELTFTELVRAYLQREKTSVPDRYTGESFRGQAKEKTSCCAENTRMPEAGEGENAHSDRLELSHIPGITYRTESGEIEEYGPQRLLSLDEIPFYYDDMAGFENRIVYYESSRGCPFSCSYCLSSIDKTVRFRSLDLVLPELQFFLDHKVPQVKFVDRTFNCKREHTLGIWRYLVEHDNGITNFHFEVSADIFDEEELELIGKMRPGLIQLEIGVQSTNPDTIREIHRHMDLVKLKRAVDRVYDYRNTHQHLDLIAGLPYENYESFMRSFDDVYRMRPDQLQMGFLKVLKGSYMEEQVAAYDLKYRGIPPYEVLSTKWLPYSDVIRLKGVEDMVEVYYNSGQFPATMKLLEKRFQRPSEIFVNLAEYYEKNGLTGISHSRLARYEILYRFLEEDMREEERDHVTAAKVPETGGAKEWTAEKMENAETGQPSLADFRDSLMYDLYVRENIKSRPSFASDQSPYKKEVREFFMAEEENPKWLTDYAGFDSRQMAKMAHLEHMEDGTFVLFDYKKRDPLSGNAGAVRFVYKDGEETWQMK
;
A
#
# COMPACT_ATOMS: atom_id res chain seq x y z
N MET A 1 12.81 -2.86 -34.78
CA MET A 1 13.28 -2.32 -33.49
C MET A 1 12.36 -2.78 -32.38
N LYS A 2 12.93 -3.29 -31.29
CA LYS A 2 12.21 -3.88 -30.15
C LYS A 2 12.31 -2.99 -28.91
N PHE A 3 11.16 -2.62 -28.35
CA PHE A 3 11.06 -1.79 -27.17
C PHE A 3 10.69 -2.64 -25.96
N LEU A 4 11.41 -2.50 -24.85
CA LEU A 4 11.11 -3.12 -23.58
C LEU A 4 10.79 -2.05 -22.53
N LEU A 5 9.59 -2.10 -21.95
CA LEU A 5 9.24 -1.34 -20.76
C LEU A 5 9.46 -2.24 -19.55
N ALA A 6 10.43 -1.91 -18.71
CA ALA A 6 10.83 -2.69 -17.56
C ALA A 6 10.33 -2.04 -16.26
N ALA A 7 9.53 -2.76 -15.49
CA ALA A 7 9.01 -2.34 -14.21
C ALA A 7 9.51 -3.26 -13.09
N ILE A 8 10.16 -2.69 -12.07
CA ILE A 8 10.58 -3.41 -10.87
C ILE A 8 9.69 -2.94 -9.73
N ASN A 9 8.66 -3.73 -9.42
CA ASN A 9 7.65 -3.39 -8.44
C ASN A 9 8.17 -3.53 -7.01
N ALA A 10 7.44 -2.96 -6.04
CA ALA A 10 7.72 -3.10 -4.62
C ALA A 10 7.56 -4.56 -4.16
N LYS A 11 7.74 -4.81 -2.88
CA LYS A 11 7.70 -6.15 -2.25
C LYS A 11 6.42 -6.93 -2.57
N TYR A 12 5.28 -6.24 -2.67
CA TYR A 12 4.00 -6.86 -2.97
C TYR A 12 3.78 -7.03 -4.47
N ILE A 13 3.14 -8.13 -4.86
CA ILE A 13 2.82 -8.39 -6.26
C ILE A 13 1.59 -7.57 -6.65
N HIS A 14 1.80 -6.55 -7.45
CA HIS A 14 0.75 -5.68 -8.00
C HIS A 14 1.02 -5.39 -9.48
N SER A 15 0.01 -4.95 -10.23
CA SER A 15 0.21 -4.44 -11.58
C SER A 15 0.97 -3.09 -11.55
N ASN A 16 1.62 -2.73 -12.65
CA ASN A 16 2.27 -1.42 -12.81
C ASN A 16 1.53 -0.60 -13.89
N PRO A 17 0.50 0.19 -13.52
CA PRO A 17 -0.33 0.91 -14.50
C PRO A 17 0.49 1.79 -15.45
N GLY A 18 1.61 2.37 -14.99
CA GLY A 18 2.43 3.23 -15.82
C GLY A 18 2.93 2.54 -17.11
N VAL A 19 3.59 1.36 -16.99
CA VAL A 19 4.11 0.68 -18.17
C VAL A 19 3.02 0.09 -19.05
N TYR A 20 1.89 -0.34 -18.49
CA TYR A 20 0.74 -0.81 -19.24
C TYR A 20 0.07 0.31 -20.02
N SER A 21 -0.14 1.48 -19.39
CA SER A 21 -0.68 2.68 -20.01
C SER A 21 0.19 3.14 -21.19
N LEU A 22 1.53 3.24 -20.99
CA LEU A 22 2.48 3.62 -22.04
C LEU A 22 2.38 2.68 -23.25
N ARG A 23 2.39 1.36 -23.01
CA ARG A 23 2.27 0.36 -24.09
C ARG A 23 0.96 0.47 -24.83
N ALA A 24 -0.15 0.54 -24.10
CA ALA A 24 -1.49 0.59 -24.69
C ALA A 24 -1.67 1.86 -25.52
N PHE A 25 -1.28 3.02 -25.00
CA PHE A 25 -1.38 4.27 -25.69
C PHE A 25 -0.50 4.32 -26.96
N ALA A 26 0.76 3.89 -26.85
CA ALA A 26 1.67 3.84 -27.98
C ALA A 26 1.18 2.91 -29.10
N ARG A 27 0.64 1.73 -28.74
CA ARG A 27 0.08 0.77 -29.73
C ARG A 27 -1.14 1.31 -30.48
N THR A 28 -1.99 2.11 -29.83
CA THR A 28 -3.11 2.76 -30.54
C THR A 28 -2.65 3.80 -31.56
N LYS A 29 -1.53 4.48 -31.29
CA LYS A 29 -0.98 5.53 -32.17
C LYS A 29 0.00 5.01 -33.21
N ILE A 30 0.63 3.87 -32.96
CA ILE A 30 1.63 3.23 -33.82
C ILE A 30 1.33 1.73 -33.86
N PRO A 31 0.29 1.32 -34.64
CA PRO A 31 -0.06 -0.10 -34.77
C PRO A 31 1.12 -0.92 -35.29
N GLY A 32 1.40 -2.06 -34.66
CA GLY A 32 2.50 -2.95 -35.02
C GLY A 32 3.85 -2.61 -34.40
N ALA A 33 3.95 -1.58 -33.55
CA ALA A 33 5.15 -1.35 -32.74
C ALA A 33 5.39 -2.54 -31.80
N ASP A 34 6.62 -3.11 -31.85
CA ASP A 34 7.04 -4.22 -30.99
C ASP A 34 7.41 -3.71 -29.60
N ILE A 35 6.40 -3.61 -28.71
CA ILE A 35 6.55 -3.10 -27.36
C ILE A 35 6.21 -4.20 -26.37
N GLU A 36 7.23 -4.70 -25.67
CA GLU A 36 7.08 -5.70 -24.59
C GLU A 36 7.10 -5.04 -23.21
N ILE A 37 6.54 -5.74 -22.23
CA ILE A 37 6.67 -5.41 -20.80
C ILE A 37 7.47 -6.51 -20.12
N GLY A 38 8.49 -6.11 -19.35
CA GLY A 38 9.19 -6.94 -18.37
C GLY A 38 8.77 -6.50 -16.97
N GLU A 39 8.04 -7.33 -16.24
CA GLU A 39 7.55 -7.00 -14.91
C GLU A 39 8.21 -7.88 -13.86
N TYR A 40 8.89 -7.23 -12.92
CA TYR A 40 9.71 -7.85 -11.87
C TYR A 40 9.35 -7.24 -10.51
N THR A 41 9.96 -7.75 -9.45
CA THR A 41 9.88 -7.17 -8.10
C THR A 41 11.27 -7.03 -7.49
N ILE A 42 11.40 -6.18 -6.46
CA ILE A 42 12.67 -6.04 -5.70
C ILE A 42 13.09 -7.32 -4.97
N ASN A 43 12.23 -8.35 -4.92
CA ASN A 43 12.53 -9.66 -4.35
C ASN A 43 13.17 -10.62 -5.36
N HIS A 44 13.12 -10.31 -6.66
CA HIS A 44 13.81 -11.12 -7.66
C HIS A 44 15.32 -10.89 -7.56
N GLN A 45 16.07 -11.96 -7.75
CA GLN A 45 17.52 -11.84 -7.86
C GLN A 45 17.87 -11.01 -9.10
N MET A 46 18.78 -10.09 -8.96
CA MET A 46 19.18 -9.15 -10.02
C MET A 46 19.67 -9.86 -11.28
N ASP A 47 20.43 -10.96 -11.09
CA ASP A 47 20.90 -11.80 -12.20
C ASP A 47 19.77 -12.38 -13.04
N LEU A 48 18.64 -12.74 -12.44
CA LEU A 48 17.50 -13.28 -13.19
C LEU A 48 16.82 -12.19 -14.04
N ILE A 49 16.75 -10.97 -13.52
CA ILE A 49 16.24 -9.82 -14.27
C ILE A 49 17.17 -9.51 -15.45
N LEU A 50 18.48 -9.45 -15.21
CA LEU A 50 19.48 -9.22 -16.25
C LEU A 50 19.41 -10.28 -17.34
N GLN A 51 19.30 -11.56 -16.97
CA GLN A 51 19.17 -12.68 -17.92
C GLN A 51 17.91 -12.58 -18.76
N ASP A 52 16.77 -12.19 -18.17
CA ASP A 52 15.50 -12.03 -18.91
C ASP A 52 15.60 -10.87 -19.91
N ILE A 53 16.11 -9.71 -19.48
CA ILE A 53 16.36 -8.57 -20.38
C ILE A 53 17.29 -8.98 -21.53
N TYR A 54 18.40 -9.67 -21.23
CA TYR A 54 19.34 -10.12 -22.25
C TYR A 54 18.72 -11.07 -23.27
N ARG A 55 17.89 -12.01 -22.83
CA ARG A 55 17.18 -12.96 -23.72
C ARG A 55 16.19 -12.28 -24.66
N ARG A 56 15.56 -11.21 -24.21
CA ARG A 56 14.61 -10.40 -25.01
C ARG A 56 15.32 -9.60 -26.09
N LYS A 57 16.60 -9.29 -25.95
CA LYS A 57 17.41 -8.48 -26.88
C LYS A 57 16.72 -7.20 -27.32
N PRO A 58 16.32 -6.31 -26.40
CA PRO A 58 15.69 -5.06 -26.76
C PRO A 58 16.71 -4.08 -27.34
N ASP A 59 16.26 -3.28 -28.32
CA ASP A 59 17.01 -2.13 -28.83
C ASP A 59 16.84 -0.88 -27.95
N PHE A 60 15.67 -0.79 -27.29
CA PHE A 60 15.30 0.29 -26.38
C PHE A 60 14.76 -0.31 -25.05
N ILE A 61 15.22 0.23 -23.93
CA ILE A 61 14.75 -0.18 -22.60
C ILE A 61 14.29 1.06 -21.84
N GLY A 62 13.01 1.10 -21.46
CA GLY A 62 12.45 2.13 -20.60
C GLY A 62 12.21 1.59 -19.18
N PHE A 63 12.94 2.11 -18.17
CA PHE A 63 12.73 1.72 -16.77
C PHE A 63 11.77 2.66 -16.05
N SER A 64 10.85 2.07 -15.28
CA SER A 64 9.91 2.78 -14.40
C SER A 64 10.53 2.99 -13.02
N CYS A 65 10.94 4.24 -12.69
CA CYS A 65 11.73 4.61 -11.54
C CYS A 65 10.90 5.20 -10.40
N TYR A 66 10.93 4.52 -9.26
CA TYR A 66 10.26 4.91 -8.02
C TYR A 66 11.25 4.89 -6.85
N ILE A 67 10.86 5.48 -5.74
CA ILE A 67 11.65 5.55 -4.51
C ILE A 67 12.09 4.18 -3.97
N TRP A 68 11.32 3.10 -4.23
CA TRP A 68 11.66 1.76 -3.75
C TRP A 68 12.59 0.97 -4.67
N ASN A 69 12.76 1.38 -5.94
CA ASN A 69 13.50 0.59 -6.93
C ASN A 69 14.69 1.32 -7.56
N ILE A 70 14.83 2.62 -7.39
CA ILE A 70 15.82 3.42 -8.11
C ILE A 70 17.27 2.92 -7.92
N SER A 71 17.66 2.60 -6.69
CA SER A 71 19.01 2.06 -6.41
C SER A 71 19.23 0.72 -7.14
N TYR A 72 18.22 -0.13 -7.15
CA TYR A 72 18.22 -1.41 -7.83
C TYR A 72 18.31 -1.26 -9.36
N ILE A 73 17.55 -0.31 -9.91
CA ILE A 73 17.57 0.00 -11.35
C ILE A 73 18.96 0.51 -11.78
N MET A 74 19.60 1.38 -10.99
CA MET A 74 20.92 1.91 -11.36
C MET A 74 22.00 0.83 -11.42
N GLU A 75 21.94 -0.19 -10.59
CA GLU A 75 22.83 -1.36 -10.71
C GLU A 75 22.55 -2.16 -11.97
N ILE A 76 21.28 -2.47 -12.25
CA ILE A 76 20.88 -3.19 -13.47
C ILE A 76 21.28 -2.43 -14.73
N VAL A 77 21.10 -1.12 -14.79
CA VAL A 77 21.48 -0.27 -15.94
C VAL A 77 22.95 -0.47 -16.29
N ARG A 78 23.85 -0.41 -15.30
CA ARG A 78 25.30 -0.59 -15.49
C ARG A 78 25.63 -1.99 -16.01
N ASP A 79 24.94 -3.02 -15.56
CA ASP A 79 25.18 -4.39 -16.00
C ASP A 79 24.56 -4.67 -17.36
N VAL A 80 23.38 -4.12 -17.65
CA VAL A 80 22.76 -4.20 -18.99
C VAL A 80 23.68 -3.62 -20.05
N LYS A 81 24.30 -2.46 -19.82
CA LYS A 81 25.20 -1.84 -20.79
C LYS A 81 26.47 -2.65 -21.07
N LYS A 82 26.92 -3.48 -20.12
CA LYS A 82 28.04 -4.41 -20.34
C LYS A 82 27.69 -5.57 -21.30
N VAL A 83 26.44 -6.07 -21.24
CA VAL A 83 26.00 -7.23 -22.00
C VAL A 83 25.18 -6.88 -23.24
N LEU A 84 24.58 -5.71 -23.29
CA LEU A 84 23.82 -5.11 -24.40
C LEU A 84 24.30 -3.66 -24.64
N PRO A 85 25.54 -3.45 -25.12
CA PRO A 85 26.11 -2.10 -25.23
C PRO A 85 25.33 -1.18 -26.18
N GLU A 86 24.66 -1.74 -27.20
CA GLU A 86 23.91 -0.99 -28.20
C GLU A 86 22.48 -0.61 -27.73
N ALA A 87 21.97 -1.21 -26.65
CA ALA A 87 20.64 -0.90 -26.17
C ALA A 87 20.57 0.53 -25.62
N GLU A 88 19.58 1.29 -26.08
CA GLU A 88 19.31 2.65 -25.62
C GLU A 88 18.48 2.61 -24.32
N ILE A 89 19.04 3.13 -23.22
CA ILE A 89 18.40 3.06 -21.91
C ILE A 89 17.77 4.41 -21.57
N TRP A 90 16.47 4.36 -21.28
CA TRP A 90 15.66 5.50 -20.86
C TRP A 90 15.04 5.25 -19.49
N LEU A 91 14.91 6.31 -18.72
CA LEU A 91 14.27 6.28 -17.41
C LEU A 91 13.00 7.11 -17.44
N GLY A 92 12.03 6.78 -16.59
CA GLY A 92 10.83 7.57 -16.37
C GLY A 92 10.29 7.33 -14.95
N GLY A 93 9.40 8.19 -14.51
CA GLY A 93 8.79 8.10 -13.19
C GLY A 93 9.25 9.19 -12.22
N PRO A 94 8.60 9.27 -11.04
CA PRO A 94 8.75 10.41 -10.13
C PRO A 94 10.16 10.56 -9.56
N GLU A 95 10.92 9.47 -9.42
CA GLU A 95 12.23 9.51 -8.76
C GLU A 95 13.32 10.18 -9.61
N VAL A 96 13.12 10.28 -10.92
CA VAL A 96 14.11 10.83 -11.87
C VAL A 96 13.63 12.11 -12.57
N SER A 97 12.35 12.47 -12.43
CA SER A 97 11.75 13.58 -13.19
C SER A 97 12.18 14.96 -12.72
N TYR A 98 12.43 15.14 -11.41
CA TYR A 98 12.68 16.47 -10.82
C TYR A 98 14.16 16.89 -10.84
N ASP A 99 15.08 15.95 -10.92
CA ASP A 99 16.52 16.19 -10.97
C ASP A 99 17.22 15.55 -12.20
N ALA A 100 16.50 15.46 -13.31
CA ALA A 100 16.86 14.73 -14.53
C ALA A 100 18.30 15.03 -15.03
N LYS A 101 18.71 16.30 -15.06
CA LYS A 101 20.07 16.67 -15.45
C LYS A 101 21.14 16.12 -14.50
N LYS A 102 20.87 16.13 -13.18
CA LYS A 102 21.80 15.56 -12.18
C LYS A 102 21.90 14.05 -12.33
N VAL A 103 20.78 13.37 -12.57
CA VAL A 103 20.76 11.92 -12.82
C VAL A 103 21.58 11.58 -14.06
N LEU A 104 21.34 12.24 -15.19
CA LEU A 104 22.10 12.00 -16.42
C LEU A 104 23.58 12.32 -16.29
N THR A 105 23.95 13.35 -15.52
CA THR A 105 25.36 13.67 -15.28
C THR A 105 26.07 12.56 -14.53
N ARG A 106 25.39 11.93 -13.57
CA ARG A 106 25.94 10.86 -12.73
C ARG A 106 25.96 9.50 -13.44
N GLU A 107 24.96 9.24 -14.30
CA GLU A 107 24.75 7.95 -14.95
C GLU A 107 24.96 8.08 -16.47
N PRO A 108 26.21 7.89 -16.96
CA PRO A 108 26.54 8.07 -18.37
C PRO A 108 25.91 7.00 -19.29
N ASP A 109 25.56 5.85 -18.74
CA ASP A 109 24.92 4.75 -19.46
C ASP A 109 23.45 4.99 -19.80
N VAL A 110 22.84 6.04 -19.23
CA VAL A 110 21.47 6.44 -19.49
C VAL A 110 21.40 7.44 -20.63
N ARG A 111 20.62 7.15 -21.66
CA ARG A 111 20.41 8.03 -22.82
C ARG A 111 19.55 9.22 -22.48
N GLY A 112 18.46 9.01 -21.74
CA GLY A 112 17.55 10.08 -21.41
C GLY A 112 16.50 9.72 -20.36
N ILE A 113 15.75 10.75 -19.96
CA ILE A 113 14.70 10.70 -18.95
C ILE A 113 13.41 11.27 -19.54
N MET A 114 12.33 10.51 -19.45
CA MET A 114 10.95 10.95 -19.70
C MET A 114 10.43 11.56 -18.41
N ARG A 115 10.08 12.86 -18.45
CA ARG A 115 9.60 13.63 -17.29
C ARG A 115 8.09 13.84 -17.37
N GLY A 116 7.42 13.79 -16.22
CA GLY A 116 5.97 13.96 -16.14
C GLY A 116 5.19 12.74 -16.63
N GLU A 117 4.05 12.97 -17.30
CA GLU A 117 3.24 11.89 -17.87
C GLU A 117 3.89 11.34 -19.13
N GLY A 118 3.96 10.03 -19.20
CA GLY A 118 4.81 9.38 -20.20
C GLY A 118 4.10 8.96 -21.48
N GLU A 119 2.79 8.92 -21.55
CA GLU A 119 2.03 8.32 -22.65
C GLU A 119 2.37 8.93 -24.02
N LEU A 120 2.32 10.27 -24.11
CA LEU A 120 2.70 10.98 -25.33
C LEU A 120 4.20 10.93 -25.57
N THR A 121 4.99 11.26 -24.54
CA THR A 121 6.46 11.34 -24.64
C THR A 121 7.05 9.99 -25.11
N PHE A 122 6.61 8.88 -24.53
CA PHE A 122 7.04 7.55 -24.96
C PHE A 122 6.61 7.26 -26.40
N THR A 123 5.38 7.61 -26.78
CA THR A 123 4.88 7.40 -28.14
C THR A 123 5.71 8.17 -29.16
N GLU A 124 6.09 9.42 -28.87
CA GLU A 124 6.93 10.23 -29.74
C GLU A 124 8.35 9.67 -29.81
N LEU A 125 8.91 9.16 -28.71
CA LEU A 125 10.19 8.44 -28.73
C LEU A 125 10.12 7.21 -29.63
N VAL A 126 9.11 6.34 -29.47
CA VAL A 126 8.93 5.16 -30.32
C VAL A 126 8.88 5.55 -31.80
N ARG A 127 8.16 6.63 -32.14
CA ARG A 127 8.08 7.13 -33.52
C ARG A 127 9.44 7.57 -34.04
N ALA A 128 10.20 8.37 -33.28
CA ALA A 128 11.51 8.86 -33.63
C ALA A 128 12.51 7.71 -33.89
N TYR A 129 12.53 6.73 -33.00
CA TYR A 129 13.40 5.56 -33.13
C TYR A 129 13.03 4.67 -34.36
N LEU A 130 11.74 4.45 -34.62
CA LEU A 130 11.30 3.72 -35.83
C LEU A 130 11.55 4.48 -37.12
N GLN A 131 11.55 5.80 -37.12
CA GLN A 131 11.92 6.61 -38.28
C GLN A 131 13.41 6.49 -38.59
N ARG A 132 14.28 6.55 -37.60
CA ARG A 132 15.74 6.32 -37.75
C ARG A 132 16.03 4.94 -38.38
N GLU A 133 15.36 3.88 -37.93
CA GLU A 133 15.55 2.55 -38.45
C GLU A 133 15.23 2.46 -39.96
N LYS A 134 14.19 3.17 -40.43
CA LYS A 134 13.80 3.20 -41.84
C LYS A 134 14.80 3.95 -42.70
N THR A 135 15.42 5.01 -42.19
CA THR A 135 16.42 5.80 -42.92
C THR A 135 17.79 5.15 -42.96
N SER A 136 18.12 4.29 -42.01
CA SER A 136 19.40 3.56 -41.94
C SER A 136 19.45 2.27 -42.79
N VAL A 137 18.32 1.83 -43.38
CA VAL A 137 18.31 0.73 -44.32
C VAL A 137 18.55 1.26 -45.73
N PRO A 138 19.72 1.04 -46.38
CA PRO A 138 19.93 1.44 -47.76
C PRO A 138 18.92 0.73 -48.67
N ASP A 139 18.32 1.49 -49.59
CA ASP A 139 17.40 0.99 -50.64
C ASP A 139 18.16 0.00 -51.55
N ARG A 140 18.27 -1.28 -51.16
CA ARG A 140 18.98 -2.33 -51.90
C ARG A 140 18.10 -3.06 -52.91
N TYR A 141 16.94 -2.51 -53.28
CA TYR A 141 16.12 -3.10 -54.35
C TYR A 141 15.37 -2.06 -55.18
N THR A 142 16.09 -1.32 -56.03
CA THR A 142 15.52 -0.81 -57.28
C THR A 142 16.59 -0.86 -58.39
N GLY A 143 16.86 -2.05 -58.86
CA GLY A 143 17.78 -2.29 -59.98
C GLY A 143 17.34 -3.45 -60.81
N GLU A 144 16.15 -3.42 -61.42
CA GLU A 144 15.84 -4.22 -62.59
C GLU A 144 15.29 -3.31 -63.69
N SER A 145 16.20 -3.05 -64.63
CA SER A 145 15.92 -2.40 -65.89
C SER A 145 14.99 -3.27 -66.75
N PHE A 146 13.76 -2.82 -66.97
CA PHE A 146 13.00 -3.27 -68.15
C PHE A 146 13.21 -2.30 -69.30
N ARG A 147 14.06 -2.68 -70.26
CA ARG A 147 14.06 -2.12 -71.61
C ARG A 147 12.89 -2.74 -72.38
N GLY A 148 12.01 -1.90 -72.90
CA GLY A 148 10.91 -2.30 -73.76
C GLY A 148 10.24 -1.18 -74.48
N GLN A 149 10.83 -0.73 -75.56
CA GLN A 149 10.26 -0.17 -76.83
C GLN A 149 9.19 0.95 -76.78
N ALA A 150 9.63 1.95 -77.56
CA ALA A 150 8.97 3.16 -78.04
C ALA A 150 7.62 2.99 -78.77
N LYS A 151 6.79 4.00 -78.73
CA LYS A 151 6.28 4.74 -79.93
C LYS A 151 5.56 6.01 -79.53
N GLU A 152 6.13 7.11 -79.96
CA GLU A 152 5.69 8.24 -80.77
C GLU A 152 4.34 8.95 -80.54
N LYS A 153 4.51 10.27 -80.50
CA LYS A 153 3.66 11.40 -81.00
C LYS A 153 2.66 11.96 -79.95
N THR A 154 2.56 13.26 -79.72
CA THR A 154 2.76 14.50 -80.46
C THR A 154 2.69 15.68 -79.52
N SER A 155 3.60 16.66 -79.71
CA SER A 155 3.43 18.16 -79.79
C SER A 155 2.29 18.87 -79.05
N CYS A 156 2.58 19.86 -78.20
CA CYS A 156 2.54 21.29 -78.45
C CYS A 156 2.78 22.15 -77.23
N CYS A 157 3.59 23.17 -77.44
CA CYS A 157 3.65 24.51 -76.90
C CYS A 157 4.18 24.80 -75.52
N ALA A 158 5.30 25.47 -75.61
CA ALA A 158 6.10 26.24 -74.70
C ALA A 158 5.37 27.28 -73.86
N GLU A 159 5.87 27.49 -72.62
CA GLU A 159 6.27 28.85 -72.24
C GLU A 159 7.24 28.78 -71.04
N ASN A 160 8.30 29.59 -71.17
CA ASN A 160 9.44 29.75 -70.29
C ASN A 160 9.03 30.36 -68.92
N THR A 161 9.45 29.73 -67.85
CA THR A 161 9.82 30.51 -66.65
C THR A 161 11.08 29.81 -66.02
N ARG A 162 12.18 30.54 -66.02
CA ARG A 162 13.44 30.14 -65.39
C ARG A 162 13.25 30.01 -63.90
N MET A 163 13.54 28.84 -63.36
CA MET A 163 13.85 28.65 -61.95
C MET A 163 15.37 28.78 -61.76
N PRO A 164 15.78 29.35 -60.58
CA PRO A 164 17.21 29.45 -60.29
C PRO A 164 17.81 28.08 -59.97
N GLU A 165 19.05 27.89 -60.38
CA GLU A 165 19.88 26.71 -60.12
C GLU A 165 19.94 26.41 -58.63
N ALA A 166 19.50 25.25 -58.21
CA ALA A 166 19.72 24.70 -56.89
C ALA A 166 21.22 24.36 -56.76
N GLY A 167 21.88 25.03 -55.83
CA GLY A 167 23.21 24.71 -55.41
C GLY A 167 23.26 23.28 -54.88
N GLU A 168 24.27 22.53 -55.31
CA GLU A 168 24.70 21.29 -54.70
C GLU A 168 25.12 21.58 -53.24
N GLY A 169 24.23 21.25 -52.29
CA GLY A 169 24.44 21.34 -50.83
C GLY A 169 23.99 20.07 -50.16
N GLU A 170 24.92 19.18 -50.00
CA GLU A 170 25.05 18.16 -48.97
C GLU A 170 23.78 17.45 -48.46
N ASN A 171 23.47 16.31 -49.04
CA ASN A 171 22.68 15.25 -48.43
C ASN A 171 23.52 14.52 -47.37
N ALA A 172 23.74 15.17 -46.23
CA ALA A 172 24.42 14.58 -45.08
C ALA A 172 23.57 14.62 -43.81
N HIS A 173 22.22 14.52 -43.92
CA HIS A 173 21.32 14.66 -42.77
C HIS A 173 20.37 13.50 -42.51
N SER A 174 20.62 12.27 -43.00
CA SER A 174 19.63 11.20 -42.90
C SER A 174 19.82 10.18 -41.76
N ASP A 175 20.91 10.20 -41.00
CA ASP A 175 21.17 9.15 -40.00
C ASP A 175 21.06 9.64 -38.52
N ARG A 176 20.70 10.90 -38.29
CA ARG A 176 20.66 11.45 -36.95
C ARG A 176 19.28 11.23 -36.31
N LEU A 177 19.26 10.59 -35.12
CA LEU A 177 18.04 10.51 -34.30
C LEU A 177 17.61 11.92 -33.88
N GLU A 178 16.49 12.40 -34.40
CA GLU A 178 15.99 13.74 -34.08
C GLU A 178 15.06 13.68 -32.86
N LEU A 179 15.59 14.00 -31.68
CA LEU A 179 14.86 14.10 -30.43
C LEU A 179 14.54 15.56 -30.04
N SER A 180 15.06 16.51 -30.81
CA SER A 180 15.07 17.96 -30.51
C SER A 180 13.69 18.64 -30.41
N HIS A 181 12.61 17.92 -30.65
CA HIS A 181 11.25 18.47 -30.60
C HIS A 181 10.29 17.69 -29.69
N ILE A 182 10.80 16.69 -28.96
CA ILE A 182 9.94 15.88 -28.09
C ILE A 182 9.79 16.58 -26.73
N PRO A 183 8.59 17.07 -26.36
CA PRO A 183 8.39 17.64 -25.04
C PRO A 183 8.48 16.56 -23.95
N GLY A 184 8.85 16.98 -22.75
CA GLY A 184 8.90 16.09 -21.60
C GLY A 184 10.16 15.22 -21.52
N ILE A 185 11.19 15.44 -22.35
CA ILE A 185 12.45 14.72 -22.21
C ILE A 185 13.61 15.58 -21.70
N THR A 186 14.54 14.94 -21.03
CA THR A 186 15.92 15.39 -20.83
C THR A 186 16.81 14.28 -21.34
N TYR A 187 17.74 14.54 -22.26
CA TYR A 187 18.52 13.48 -22.87
C TYR A 187 19.97 13.91 -23.16
N ARG A 188 20.83 12.93 -23.32
CA ARG A 188 22.22 13.11 -23.73
C ARG A 188 22.30 13.06 -25.25
N THR A 189 22.83 14.12 -25.85
CA THR A 189 23.07 14.19 -27.30
C THR A 189 24.22 13.25 -27.71
N GLU A 190 24.45 13.08 -29.00
CA GLU A 190 25.59 12.32 -29.51
C GLU A 190 26.94 12.99 -29.20
N SER A 191 26.95 14.33 -29.03
CA SER A 191 28.13 15.07 -28.57
C SER A 191 28.42 14.92 -27.08
N GLY A 192 27.49 14.28 -26.31
CA GLY A 192 27.58 14.09 -24.87
C GLY A 192 26.97 15.22 -24.03
N GLU A 193 26.44 16.27 -24.66
CA GLU A 193 25.74 17.37 -24.00
C GLU A 193 24.37 16.90 -23.48
N ILE A 194 23.90 17.52 -22.40
CA ILE A 194 22.58 17.22 -21.83
C ILE A 194 21.61 18.34 -22.16
N GLU A 195 20.62 18.02 -22.98
CA GLU A 195 19.55 18.92 -23.39
C GLU A 195 18.24 18.59 -22.65
N GLU A 196 17.43 19.60 -22.40
CA GLU A 196 16.15 19.50 -21.72
C GLU A 196 15.07 20.30 -22.47
N TYR A 197 13.96 19.62 -22.75
CA TYR A 197 12.82 20.24 -23.45
C TYR A 197 11.66 20.49 -22.47
N GLY A 198 10.79 21.44 -22.83
CA GLY A 198 9.64 21.82 -22.00
C GLY A 198 8.71 20.66 -21.63
N PRO A 199 7.76 20.87 -20.70
CA PRO A 199 6.85 19.83 -20.28
C PRO A 199 5.95 19.36 -21.44
N GLN A 200 5.55 18.09 -21.42
CA GLN A 200 4.55 17.55 -22.31
C GLN A 200 3.15 18.09 -21.95
N ARG A 201 2.25 18.18 -22.93
CA ARG A 201 0.85 18.49 -22.66
C ARG A 201 0.19 17.42 -21.80
N LEU A 202 -0.73 17.80 -20.95
CA LEU A 202 -1.55 16.87 -20.19
C LEU A 202 -2.62 16.24 -21.08
N LEU A 203 -2.82 14.93 -20.96
CA LEU A 203 -3.88 14.19 -21.65
C LEU A 203 -5.21 14.28 -20.91
N SER A 204 -6.33 14.26 -21.63
CA SER A 204 -7.58 13.79 -21.04
C SER A 204 -7.43 12.31 -20.71
N LEU A 205 -7.94 11.86 -19.56
CA LEU A 205 -7.88 10.43 -19.22
C LEU A 205 -8.74 9.57 -20.16
N ASP A 206 -9.70 10.16 -20.84
CA ASP A 206 -10.51 9.49 -21.86
C ASP A 206 -9.72 9.19 -23.15
N GLU A 207 -8.59 9.86 -23.38
CA GLU A 207 -7.67 9.55 -24.49
C GLU A 207 -6.86 8.27 -24.24
N ILE A 208 -6.72 7.86 -22.98
CA ILE A 208 -5.91 6.68 -22.58
C ILE A 208 -6.77 5.43 -22.75
N PRO A 209 -6.37 4.45 -23.55
CA PRO A 209 -7.13 3.21 -23.69
C PRO A 209 -7.10 2.39 -22.40
N PHE A 210 -8.14 1.60 -22.16
CA PHE A 210 -8.10 0.58 -21.11
C PHE A 210 -7.00 -0.44 -21.46
N TYR A 211 -6.15 -0.75 -20.49
CA TYR A 211 -4.92 -1.49 -20.76
C TYR A 211 -4.90 -2.91 -20.21
N TYR A 212 -6.01 -3.39 -19.64
CA TYR A 212 -6.19 -4.78 -19.26
C TYR A 212 -7.00 -5.50 -20.36
N ASP A 213 -6.31 -6.15 -21.31
CA ASP A 213 -6.96 -6.86 -22.42
C ASP A 213 -7.58 -8.18 -21.94
N ASP A 214 -6.87 -8.85 -21.03
CA ASP A 214 -7.31 -10.02 -20.30
C ASP A 214 -6.68 -10.00 -18.88
N MET A 215 -7.03 -10.99 -18.06
CA MET A 215 -6.48 -11.11 -16.69
C MET A 215 -5.41 -12.21 -16.58
N ALA A 216 -4.93 -12.77 -17.69
CA ALA A 216 -3.85 -13.75 -17.68
C ALA A 216 -2.55 -13.13 -17.12
N GLY A 217 -1.98 -13.76 -16.12
CA GLY A 217 -0.79 -13.27 -15.41
C GLY A 217 -1.09 -12.27 -14.29
N PHE A 218 -2.36 -11.97 -14.01
CA PHE A 218 -2.76 -11.16 -12.85
C PHE A 218 -3.40 -11.98 -11.72
N GLU A 219 -3.42 -13.29 -11.84
CA GLU A 219 -3.90 -14.18 -10.79
C GLU A 219 -3.11 -13.94 -9.49
N ASN A 220 -3.81 -13.76 -8.39
CA ASN A 220 -3.24 -13.47 -7.07
C ASN A 220 -2.44 -12.15 -6.98
N ARG A 221 -2.69 -11.20 -7.87
CA ARG A 221 -2.12 -9.85 -7.83
C ARG A 221 -3.18 -8.82 -7.42
N ILE A 222 -2.71 -7.74 -6.80
CA ILE A 222 -3.51 -6.53 -6.65
C ILE A 222 -3.49 -5.81 -8.00
N VAL A 223 -4.66 -5.58 -8.58
CA VAL A 223 -4.80 -4.86 -9.84
C VAL A 223 -4.96 -3.38 -9.55
N TYR A 224 -4.07 -2.56 -10.08
CA TYR A 224 -4.14 -1.11 -9.92
C TYR A 224 -4.96 -0.48 -11.04
N TYR A 225 -5.87 0.41 -10.67
CA TYR A 225 -6.76 1.11 -11.59
C TYR A 225 -6.75 2.62 -11.31
N GLU A 226 -6.80 3.44 -12.35
CA GLU A 226 -6.79 4.90 -12.27
C GLU A 226 -8.06 5.46 -12.89
N SER A 227 -8.93 6.09 -12.08
CA SER A 227 -10.12 6.80 -12.56
C SER A 227 -9.97 8.31 -12.53
N SER A 228 -8.96 8.81 -11.78
CA SER A 228 -8.61 10.22 -11.76
C SER A 228 -7.11 10.41 -11.58
N ARG A 229 -6.57 11.51 -12.09
CA ARG A 229 -5.16 11.88 -11.98
C ARG A 229 -5.01 13.32 -11.49
N GLY A 230 -4.11 13.53 -10.52
CA GLY A 230 -3.92 14.79 -9.81
C GLY A 230 -4.58 14.80 -8.44
N CYS A 231 -4.40 15.88 -7.66
CA CYS A 231 -4.97 16.04 -6.33
C CYS A 231 -5.34 17.51 -6.09
N PRO A 232 -6.52 17.83 -5.54
CA PRO A 232 -6.91 19.22 -5.31
C PRO A 232 -6.20 19.85 -4.10
N PHE A 233 -5.55 19.04 -3.25
CA PHE A 233 -4.89 19.47 -2.03
C PHE A 233 -3.43 19.90 -2.28
N SER A 234 -2.86 20.64 -1.32
CA SER A 234 -1.53 21.25 -1.43
C SER A 234 -0.55 20.74 -0.35
N CYS A 235 -0.72 19.49 0.10
CA CYS A 235 0.11 18.94 1.18
C CYS A 235 1.61 19.03 0.85
N SER A 236 2.39 19.66 1.73
CA SER A 236 3.78 20.04 1.51
C SER A 236 4.76 18.87 1.31
N TYR A 237 4.41 17.71 1.84
CA TYR A 237 5.22 16.48 1.77
C TYR A 237 4.88 15.61 0.55
N CYS A 238 3.84 15.93 -0.22
CA CYS A 238 3.27 15.07 -1.25
C CYS A 238 3.59 15.57 -2.67
N LEU A 239 4.09 14.70 -3.54
CA LEU A 239 4.34 15.03 -4.95
C LEU A 239 3.07 15.28 -5.75
N SER A 240 1.95 14.67 -5.37
CA SER A 240 0.66 14.88 -6.05
C SER A 240 0.09 16.29 -5.87
N SER A 241 0.65 17.06 -4.94
CA SER A 241 0.28 18.47 -4.71
C SER A 241 0.94 19.44 -5.71
N ILE A 242 1.89 18.98 -6.52
CA ILE A 242 2.62 19.81 -7.51
C ILE A 242 1.70 20.13 -8.68
N ASP A 243 0.99 19.13 -9.21
CA ASP A 243 -0.05 19.32 -10.22
C ASP A 243 -1.42 19.38 -9.56
N LYS A 244 -2.00 20.59 -9.50
CA LYS A 244 -3.31 20.85 -8.89
C LYS A 244 -4.48 20.58 -9.84
N THR A 245 -4.20 20.17 -11.08
CA THR A 245 -5.22 19.89 -12.08
C THR A 245 -5.75 18.47 -11.89
N VAL A 246 -6.93 18.33 -11.31
CA VAL A 246 -7.58 17.03 -11.21
C VAL A 246 -8.33 16.74 -12.50
N ARG A 247 -8.00 15.64 -13.16
CA ARG A 247 -8.66 15.13 -14.36
C ARG A 247 -9.33 13.81 -14.06
N PHE A 248 -10.54 13.64 -14.52
CA PHE A 248 -11.35 12.42 -14.31
C PHE A 248 -11.57 11.72 -15.64
N ARG A 249 -11.50 10.40 -15.59
CA ARG A 249 -11.99 9.54 -16.65
C ARG A 249 -13.51 9.55 -16.60
N SER A 250 -14.17 9.63 -17.76
CA SER A 250 -15.63 9.68 -17.83
C SER A 250 -16.26 8.39 -17.29
N LEU A 251 -17.43 8.50 -16.64
CA LEU A 251 -18.14 7.34 -16.12
C LEU A 251 -18.53 6.36 -17.24
N ASP A 252 -18.79 6.85 -18.45
CA ASP A 252 -19.10 6.02 -19.62
C ASP A 252 -17.96 5.04 -19.97
N LEU A 253 -16.70 5.36 -19.58
CA LEU A 253 -15.56 4.48 -19.73
C LEU A 253 -15.28 3.69 -18.44
N VAL A 254 -15.37 4.35 -17.29
CA VAL A 254 -15.07 3.72 -15.99
C VAL A 254 -16.00 2.55 -15.69
N LEU A 255 -17.30 2.72 -15.89
CA LEU A 255 -18.27 1.69 -15.50
C LEU A 255 -18.09 0.36 -16.28
N PRO A 256 -17.94 0.34 -17.62
CA PRO A 256 -17.59 -0.88 -18.34
C PRO A 256 -16.25 -1.51 -17.92
N GLU A 257 -15.26 -0.69 -17.55
CA GLU A 257 -13.96 -1.17 -17.07
C GLU A 257 -14.08 -1.83 -15.69
N LEU A 258 -14.90 -1.29 -14.80
CA LEU A 258 -15.24 -1.93 -13.53
C LEU A 258 -15.99 -3.25 -13.74
N GLN A 259 -16.94 -3.29 -14.72
CA GLN A 259 -17.62 -4.52 -15.07
C GLN A 259 -16.66 -5.59 -15.55
N PHE A 260 -15.64 -5.22 -16.33
CA PHE A 260 -14.59 -6.15 -16.73
C PHE A 260 -13.89 -6.81 -15.53
N PHE A 261 -13.51 -6.05 -14.48
CA PHE A 261 -12.93 -6.62 -13.28
C PHE A 261 -13.89 -7.51 -12.50
N LEU A 262 -15.18 -7.13 -12.42
CA LEU A 262 -16.23 -7.91 -11.77
C LEU A 262 -16.47 -9.24 -12.49
N ASP A 263 -16.54 -9.24 -13.83
CA ASP A 263 -16.75 -10.43 -14.66
C ASP A 263 -15.59 -11.42 -14.54
N HIS A 264 -14.35 -10.89 -14.44
CA HIS A 264 -13.15 -11.71 -14.25
C HIS A 264 -12.91 -12.09 -12.78
N LYS A 265 -13.79 -11.69 -11.85
CA LYS A 265 -13.71 -12.01 -10.42
C LYS A 265 -12.35 -11.64 -9.81
N VAL A 266 -11.83 -10.47 -10.20
CA VAL A 266 -10.55 -9.97 -9.70
C VAL A 266 -10.65 -9.83 -8.18
N PRO A 267 -9.77 -10.49 -7.38
CA PRO A 267 -9.91 -10.47 -5.93
C PRO A 267 -9.81 -9.07 -5.33
N GLN A 268 -8.88 -8.24 -5.83
CA GLN A 268 -8.68 -6.88 -5.34
C GLN A 268 -8.30 -5.92 -6.44
N VAL A 269 -9.03 -4.81 -6.55
CA VAL A 269 -8.74 -3.66 -7.40
C VAL A 269 -8.42 -2.46 -6.50
N LYS A 270 -7.17 -1.95 -6.55
CA LYS A 270 -6.79 -0.74 -5.84
C LYS A 270 -6.81 0.46 -6.78
N PHE A 271 -7.65 1.44 -6.46
CA PHE A 271 -7.61 2.74 -7.13
C PHE A 271 -6.34 3.49 -6.71
N VAL A 272 -5.65 4.06 -7.70
CA VAL A 272 -4.45 4.88 -7.47
C VAL A 272 -4.76 6.37 -7.47
N ASP A 273 -6.03 6.71 -7.49
CA ASP A 273 -6.58 8.05 -7.33
C ASP A 273 -6.16 8.64 -5.98
N ARG A 274 -5.56 9.84 -5.96
CA ARG A 274 -4.95 10.42 -4.75
C ARG A 274 -5.94 10.96 -3.72
N THR A 275 -7.14 11.28 -4.14
CA THR A 275 -8.29 11.61 -3.30
C THR A 275 -9.53 11.25 -4.10
N PHE A 276 -9.91 10.01 -4.02
CA PHE A 276 -10.99 9.45 -4.84
C PHE A 276 -12.29 10.24 -4.72
N ASN A 277 -12.66 10.65 -3.50
CA ASN A 277 -13.92 11.32 -3.22
C ASN A 277 -13.88 12.85 -3.38
N CYS A 278 -12.90 13.41 -4.12
CA CYS A 278 -12.84 14.86 -4.35
C CYS A 278 -13.87 15.39 -5.36
N LYS A 279 -14.58 14.51 -6.07
CA LYS A 279 -15.68 14.88 -6.98
C LYS A 279 -16.88 13.98 -6.73
N ARG A 280 -17.88 14.51 -6.06
CA ARG A 280 -19.06 13.81 -5.56
C ARG A 280 -19.77 12.95 -6.63
N GLU A 281 -20.06 13.52 -7.81
CA GLU A 281 -20.78 12.80 -8.86
C GLU A 281 -20.01 11.59 -9.38
N HIS A 282 -18.66 11.70 -9.42
CA HIS A 282 -17.79 10.60 -9.82
C HIS A 282 -17.79 9.49 -8.77
N THR A 283 -17.63 9.84 -7.50
CA THR A 283 -17.66 8.92 -6.37
C THR A 283 -18.98 8.15 -6.31
N LEU A 284 -20.09 8.87 -6.27
CA LEU A 284 -21.41 8.26 -6.20
C LEU A 284 -21.75 7.41 -7.44
N GLY A 285 -21.31 7.87 -8.63
CA GLY A 285 -21.50 7.09 -9.85
C GLY A 285 -20.81 5.72 -9.79
N ILE A 286 -19.56 5.69 -9.34
CA ILE A 286 -18.79 4.45 -9.18
C ILE A 286 -19.37 3.59 -8.07
N TRP A 287 -19.60 4.14 -6.88
CA TRP A 287 -20.03 3.34 -5.73
C TRP A 287 -21.44 2.77 -5.90
N ARG A 288 -22.40 3.52 -6.52
CA ARG A 288 -23.73 2.97 -6.85
C ARG A 288 -23.60 1.80 -7.82
N TYR A 289 -22.76 1.94 -8.84
CA TYR A 289 -22.51 0.87 -9.78
C TYR A 289 -21.96 -0.38 -9.10
N LEU A 290 -20.97 -0.23 -8.20
CA LEU A 290 -20.39 -1.35 -7.46
C LEU A 290 -21.41 -2.06 -6.54
N VAL A 291 -22.33 -1.30 -5.91
CA VAL A 291 -23.41 -1.87 -5.10
C VAL A 291 -24.39 -2.67 -5.95
N GLU A 292 -24.75 -2.14 -7.13
CA GLU A 292 -25.74 -2.76 -8.04
C GLU A 292 -25.18 -4.00 -8.74
N HIS A 293 -23.87 -4.07 -8.98
CA HIS A 293 -23.23 -5.13 -9.77
C HIS A 293 -22.27 -6.00 -8.96
N ASP A 294 -22.35 -5.95 -7.62
CA ASP A 294 -21.45 -6.72 -6.74
C ASP A 294 -21.47 -8.21 -7.05
N ASN A 295 -20.32 -8.78 -7.33
CA ASN A 295 -20.13 -10.20 -7.63
C ASN A 295 -19.89 -11.06 -6.36
N GLY A 296 -19.89 -10.47 -5.16
CA GLY A 296 -19.63 -11.14 -3.89
C GLY A 296 -18.16 -11.52 -3.64
N ILE A 297 -17.23 -11.16 -4.53
CA ILE A 297 -15.81 -11.56 -4.48
C ILE A 297 -14.90 -10.33 -4.46
N THR A 298 -15.03 -9.45 -5.46
CA THR A 298 -14.09 -8.34 -5.70
C THR A 298 -14.14 -7.32 -4.56
N ASN A 299 -12.96 -6.93 -4.08
CA ASN A 299 -12.75 -5.83 -3.14
C ASN A 299 -12.16 -4.64 -3.89
N PHE A 300 -12.66 -3.43 -3.61
CA PHE A 300 -12.17 -2.18 -4.18
C PHE A 300 -11.56 -1.31 -3.09
N HIS A 301 -10.31 -0.91 -3.27
CA HIS A 301 -9.57 -0.12 -2.30
C HIS A 301 -9.46 1.33 -2.79
N PHE A 302 -9.85 2.31 -1.95
CA PHE A 302 -9.87 3.74 -2.26
C PHE A 302 -9.06 4.55 -1.25
N GLU A 303 -8.25 5.51 -1.75
CA GLU A 303 -7.66 6.57 -0.93
C GLU A 303 -8.64 7.74 -0.86
N VAL A 304 -9.10 8.11 0.33
CA VAL A 304 -10.16 9.11 0.54
C VAL A 304 -9.81 10.17 1.58
N SER A 305 -10.49 11.31 1.50
CA SER A 305 -10.53 12.31 2.58
C SER A 305 -11.86 12.18 3.32
N ALA A 306 -11.84 11.60 4.53
CA ALA A 306 -13.08 11.25 5.22
C ALA A 306 -13.87 12.46 5.73
N ASP A 307 -13.20 13.61 5.91
CA ASP A 307 -13.82 14.87 6.36
C ASP A 307 -14.70 15.56 5.30
N ILE A 308 -14.58 15.14 4.03
CA ILE A 308 -15.41 15.68 2.94
C ILE A 308 -16.58 14.75 2.55
N PHE A 309 -16.74 13.60 3.19
CA PHE A 309 -17.92 12.75 2.97
C PHE A 309 -19.21 13.47 3.29
N ASP A 310 -20.19 13.36 2.39
CA ASP A 310 -21.54 13.79 2.65
C ASP A 310 -22.44 12.65 3.17
N GLU A 311 -23.68 12.99 3.51
CA GLU A 311 -24.62 12.04 4.09
C GLU A 311 -25.00 10.91 3.11
N GLU A 312 -25.11 11.22 1.80
CA GLU A 312 -25.48 10.23 0.79
C GLU A 312 -24.33 9.23 0.53
N GLU A 313 -23.08 9.69 0.53
CA GLU A 313 -21.91 8.84 0.42
C GLU A 313 -21.81 7.88 1.61
N LEU A 314 -22.02 8.38 2.83
CA LEU A 314 -22.03 7.56 4.05
C LEU A 314 -23.18 6.54 4.06
N GLU A 315 -24.40 6.94 3.67
CA GLU A 315 -25.51 6.01 3.55
C GLU A 315 -25.27 4.92 2.50
N LEU A 316 -24.60 5.27 1.41
CA LEU A 316 -24.27 4.32 0.36
C LEU A 316 -23.25 3.29 0.84
N ILE A 317 -22.23 3.71 1.60
CA ILE A 317 -21.29 2.79 2.26
C ILE A 317 -22.04 1.80 3.15
N GLY A 318 -23.03 2.27 3.93
CA GLY A 318 -23.85 1.41 4.79
C GLY A 318 -24.64 0.32 4.05
N LYS A 319 -24.86 0.46 2.74
CA LYS A 319 -25.58 -0.51 1.89
C LYS A 319 -24.63 -1.54 1.22
N MET A 320 -23.31 -1.33 1.34
CA MET A 320 -22.33 -2.20 0.71
C MET A 320 -22.23 -3.54 1.44
N ARG A 321 -21.93 -4.58 0.68
CA ARG A 321 -21.57 -5.90 1.25
C ARG A 321 -20.31 -5.76 2.13
N PRO A 322 -20.22 -6.50 3.26
CA PRO A 322 -18.97 -6.59 4.00
C PRO A 322 -17.80 -7.00 3.11
N GLY A 323 -16.75 -6.17 3.08
CA GLY A 323 -15.56 -6.37 2.26
C GLY A 323 -15.69 -5.97 0.78
N LEU A 324 -16.78 -5.30 0.36
CA LEU A 324 -16.84 -4.74 -1.00
C LEU A 324 -15.82 -3.62 -1.18
N ILE A 325 -15.71 -2.74 -0.20
CA ILE A 325 -14.70 -1.66 -0.23
C ILE A 325 -13.76 -1.69 0.97
N GLN A 326 -12.61 -1.07 0.77
CA GLN A 326 -11.62 -0.73 1.78
C GLN A 326 -11.24 0.74 1.61
N LEU A 327 -11.14 1.47 2.72
CA LEU A 327 -10.82 2.90 2.73
C LEU A 327 -9.45 3.14 3.38
N GLU A 328 -8.57 3.85 2.68
CA GLU A 328 -7.32 4.39 3.20
C GLU A 328 -7.50 5.88 3.45
N ILE A 329 -7.36 6.30 4.71
CA ILE A 329 -7.70 7.63 5.21
C ILE A 329 -6.46 8.26 5.81
N GLY A 330 -5.87 9.21 5.10
CA GLY A 330 -4.72 9.93 5.62
C GLY A 330 -5.16 10.95 6.68
N VAL A 331 -4.80 10.78 7.95
CA VAL A 331 -4.94 11.79 9.02
C VAL A 331 -3.67 12.61 9.13
N GLN A 332 -2.53 11.94 9.16
CA GLN A 332 -1.16 12.42 9.22
C GLN A 332 -0.76 12.98 10.58
N SER A 333 -1.56 13.86 11.18
CA SER A 333 -1.40 14.44 12.51
C SER A 333 -2.75 14.99 12.99
N THR A 334 -2.95 15.09 14.31
CA THR A 334 -4.07 15.84 14.91
C THR A 334 -3.62 17.18 15.52
N ASN A 335 -2.32 17.51 15.42
CA ASN A 335 -1.77 18.79 15.88
C ASN A 335 -2.16 19.92 14.92
N PRO A 336 -2.91 20.96 15.37
CA PRO A 336 -3.37 22.04 14.49
C PRO A 336 -2.25 22.85 13.85
N ASP A 337 -1.11 23.01 14.54
CA ASP A 337 0.04 23.75 14.01
C ASP A 337 0.74 22.96 12.92
N THR A 338 0.90 21.65 13.11
CA THR A 338 1.42 20.72 12.10
C THR A 338 0.51 20.70 10.87
N ILE A 339 -0.81 20.52 11.05
CA ILE A 339 -1.78 20.48 9.96
C ILE A 339 -1.71 21.75 9.11
N ARG A 340 -1.61 22.91 9.74
CA ARG A 340 -1.47 24.20 9.04
C ARG A 340 -0.16 24.28 8.27
N GLU A 341 0.96 23.91 8.89
CA GLU A 341 2.28 24.03 8.30
C GLU A 341 2.50 23.08 7.11
N ILE A 342 1.92 21.89 7.18
CA ILE A 342 1.96 20.95 6.04
C ILE A 342 0.95 21.29 4.93
N HIS A 343 0.30 22.45 5.00
CA HIS A 343 -0.70 22.92 4.03
C HIS A 343 -1.89 21.95 3.85
N ARG A 344 -2.23 21.19 4.90
CA ARG A 344 -3.34 20.26 4.85
C ARG A 344 -4.61 20.93 5.35
N HIS A 345 -5.68 20.80 4.57
CA HIS A 345 -7.02 21.20 5.00
C HIS A 345 -7.74 19.94 5.46
N MET A 346 -8.09 19.89 6.74
CA MET A 346 -8.79 18.74 7.33
C MET A 346 -9.62 19.19 8.54
N ASP A 347 -10.88 18.76 8.54
CA ASP A 347 -11.79 18.93 9.68
C ASP A 347 -11.81 17.64 10.51
N LEU A 348 -11.04 17.62 11.59
CA LEU A 348 -10.92 16.45 12.48
C LEU A 348 -12.26 15.99 13.09
N VAL A 349 -13.18 16.92 13.33
CA VAL A 349 -14.50 16.58 13.90
C VAL A 349 -15.34 15.83 12.87
N LYS A 350 -15.37 16.31 11.63
CA LYS A 350 -16.06 15.64 10.52
C LYS A 350 -15.41 14.31 10.20
N LEU A 351 -14.08 14.27 10.13
CA LEU A 351 -13.32 13.05 9.90
C LEU A 351 -13.68 11.98 10.92
N LYS A 352 -13.59 12.31 12.22
CA LYS A 352 -13.96 11.38 13.29
C LYS A 352 -15.39 10.89 13.16
N ARG A 353 -16.35 11.80 12.91
CA ARG A 353 -17.76 11.43 12.71
C ARG A 353 -17.94 10.45 11.55
N ALA A 354 -17.26 10.68 10.43
CA ALA A 354 -17.34 9.81 9.27
C ALA A 354 -16.74 8.43 9.56
N VAL A 355 -15.55 8.39 10.16
CA VAL A 355 -14.88 7.14 10.55
C VAL A 355 -15.72 6.34 11.55
N ASP A 356 -16.25 6.98 12.61
CA ASP A 356 -17.13 6.32 13.58
C ASP A 356 -18.37 5.73 12.91
N ARG A 357 -19.00 6.46 11.99
CA ARG A 357 -20.18 5.99 11.28
C ARG A 357 -19.90 4.80 10.36
N VAL A 358 -18.80 4.84 9.62
CA VAL A 358 -18.36 3.70 8.78
C VAL A 358 -18.02 2.50 9.65
N TYR A 359 -17.37 2.72 10.80
CA TYR A 359 -17.10 1.66 11.78
C TYR A 359 -18.39 0.97 12.27
N ASP A 360 -19.44 1.72 12.53
CA ASP A 360 -20.72 1.17 13.01
C ASP A 360 -21.43 0.28 11.98
N TYR A 361 -21.19 0.47 10.69
CA TYR A 361 -21.74 -0.39 9.63
C TYR A 361 -21.10 -1.79 9.58
N ARG A 362 -19.89 -1.97 10.13
CA ARG A 362 -19.21 -3.27 10.19
C ARG A 362 -19.02 -3.96 8.84
N ASN A 363 -18.89 -3.21 7.77
CA ASN A 363 -18.82 -3.73 6.41
C ASN A 363 -17.59 -3.27 5.62
N THR A 364 -16.86 -2.29 6.12
CA THR A 364 -15.73 -1.65 5.43
C THR A 364 -14.49 -1.68 6.31
N HIS A 365 -13.37 -2.13 5.75
CA HIS A 365 -12.05 -2.04 6.39
C HIS A 365 -11.52 -0.61 6.30
N GLN A 366 -11.21 -0.01 7.43
CA GLN A 366 -10.68 1.35 7.52
C GLN A 366 -9.20 1.34 7.92
N HIS A 367 -8.38 1.96 7.10
CA HIS A 367 -6.95 2.13 7.30
C HIS A 367 -6.67 3.61 7.53
N LEU A 368 -6.16 4.00 8.70
CA LEU A 368 -5.84 5.37 9.06
C LEU A 368 -4.32 5.56 9.18
N ASP A 369 -3.82 6.69 8.64
CA ASP A 369 -2.38 6.95 8.55
C ASP A 369 -1.95 8.13 9.39
N LEU A 370 -0.78 8.00 10.04
CA LEU A 370 -0.02 9.06 10.70
C LEU A 370 1.39 9.15 10.11
N ILE A 371 1.98 10.36 10.11
CA ILE A 371 3.35 10.59 9.68
C ILE A 371 4.16 11.22 10.81
N ALA A 372 5.15 10.50 11.32
CA ALA A 372 6.13 11.01 12.28
C ALA A 372 7.20 11.88 11.58
N GLY A 373 7.64 12.93 12.25
CA GLY A 373 8.68 13.84 11.74
C GLY A 373 8.16 15.01 10.92
N LEU A 374 6.88 15.29 10.98
CA LEU A 374 6.28 16.49 10.40
C LEU A 374 6.72 17.76 11.19
N PRO A 375 6.72 18.95 10.57
CA PRO A 375 7.07 20.19 11.26
C PRO A 375 6.09 20.49 12.41
N TYR A 376 6.60 21.14 13.47
CA TYR A 376 5.90 21.48 14.72
C TYR A 376 5.38 20.29 15.52
N GLU A 377 5.86 19.07 15.25
CA GLU A 377 5.45 17.86 15.96
C GLU A 377 6.65 17.20 16.65
N ASN A 378 6.66 17.25 17.99
CA ASN A 378 7.61 16.52 18.82
C ASN A 378 7.03 15.15 19.24
N TYR A 379 7.81 14.36 19.96
CA TYR A 379 7.40 13.04 20.44
C TYR A 379 6.03 13.05 21.14
N GLU A 380 5.86 13.92 22.13
CA GLU A 380 4.61 14.00 22.92
C GLU A 380 3.41 14.44 22.07
N SER A 381 3.61 15.34 21.12
CA SER A 381 2.56 15.76 20.19
C SER A 381 2.17 14.61 19.26
N PHE A 382 3.14 13.89 18.74
CA PHE A 382 2.88 12.72 17.89
C PHE A 382 2.13 11.62 18.66
N MET A 383 2.53 11.33 19.92
CA MET A 383 1.84 10.34 20.74
C MET A 383 0.40 10.75 21.09
N ARG A 384 0.11 12.06 21.20
CA ARG A 384 -1.29 12.52 21.27
C ARG A 384 -2.05 12.26 19.97
N SER A 385 -1.45 12.57 18.82
CA SER A 385 -2.04 12.26 17.51
C SER A 385 -2.31 10.75 17.36
N PHE A 386 -1.37 9.92 17.84
CA PHE A 386 -1.55 8.47 17.89
C PHE A 386 -2.77 8.07 18.74
N ASP A 387 -2.87 8.57 19.97
CA ASP A 387 -4.00 8.26 20.87
C ASP A 387 -5.34 8.69 20.28
N ASP A 388 -5.39 9.86 19.62
CA ASP A 388 -6.61 10.38 19.00
C ASP A 388 -7.06 9.48 17.85
N VAL A 389 -6.14 9.05 16.98
CA VAL A 389 -6.45 8.18 15.84
C VAL A 389 -6.75 6.75 16.28
N TYR A 390 -6.01 6.22 17.26
CA TYR A 390 -6.30 4.90 17.84
C TYR A 390 -7.73 4.81 18.41
N ARG A 391 -8.19 5.87 19.08
CA ARG A 391 -9.57 5.94 19.63
C ARG A 391 -10.66 6.01 18.55
N MET A 392 -10.32 6.25 17.29
CA MET A 392 -11.25 6.11 16.17
C MET A 392 -11.41 4.63 15.75
N ARG A 393 -10.65 3.72 16.35
CA ARG A 393 -10.74 2.26 16.15
C ARG A 393 -10.59 1.81 14.69
N PRO A 394 -9.53 2.25 13.99
CA PRO A 394 -9.28 1.75 12.64
C PRO A 394 -9.00 0.24 12.67
N ASP A 395 -9.30 -0.45 11.57
CA ASP A 395 -8.89 -1.85 11.41
C ASP A 395 -7.38 -1.97 11.21
N GLN A 396 -6.75 -0.94 10.66
CA GLN A 396 -5.30 -0.79 10.53
C GLN A 396 -4.89 0.65 10.84
N LEU A 397 -3.88 0.81 11.70
CA LEU A 397 -3.24 2.09 12.02
C LEU A 397 -1.81 2.08 11.49
N GLN A 398 -1.56 2.85 10.44
CA GLN A 398 -0.23 2.95 9.86
C GLN A 398 0.53 4.13 10.48
N MET A 399 1.68 3.84 11.04
CA MET A 399 2.66 4.85 11.42
C MET A 399 3.73 4.96 10.33
N GLY A 400 3.67 6.04 9.54
CA GLY A 400 4.71 6.35 8.56
C GLY A 400 5.75 7.33 9.13
N PHE A 401 6.92 7.38 8.49
CA PHE A 401 7.93 8.40 8.75
C PHE A 401 8.07 9.32 7.54
N LEU A 402 8.22 10.62 7.80
CA LEU A 402 8.37 11.61 6.75
C LEU A 402 9.47 11.20 5.77
N LYS A 403 9.14 11.21 4.49
CA LYS A 403 10.08 11.02 3.39
C LYS A 403 10.25 12.33 2.67
N VAL A 404 11.48 12.82 2.57
CA VAL A 404 11.80 14.09 1.88
C VAL A 404 11.91 13.78 0.39
N LEU A 405 10.76 13.86 -0.30
CA LEU A 405 10.66 13.51 -1.71
C LEU A 405 11.21 14.63 -2.60
N LYS A 406 11.97 14.27 -3.63
CA LYS A 406 12.52 15.20 -4.60
C LYS A 406 11.41 15.98 -5.30
N GLY A 407 11.57 17.30 -5.39
CA GLY A 407 10.59 18.21 -5.98
C GLY A 407 9.40 18.56 -5.09
N SER A 408 9.32 18.01 -3.86
CA SER A 408 8.28 18.40 -2.90
C SER A 408 8.63 19.75 -2.23
N TYR A 409 7.60 20.47 -1.76
CA TYR A 409 7.82 21.67 -0.94
C TYR A 409 8.62 21.36 0.33
N MET A 410 8.48 20.16 0.89
CA MET A 410 9.24 19.73 2.06
C MET A 410 10.75 19.66 1.78
N GLU A 411 11.17 19.30 0.56
CA GLU A 411 12.59 19.34 0.16
C GLU A 411 13.13 20.78 0.16
N GLU A 412 12.31 21.76 -0.25
CA GLU A 412 12.70 23.18 -0.23
C GLU A 412 12.89 23.71 1.21
N GLN A 413 12.16 23.12 2.18
CA GLN A 413 12.18 23.52 3.59
C GLN A 413 13.23 22.81 4.45
N VAL A 414 14.07 21.97 3.87
CA VAL A 414 15.11 21.18 4.60
C VAL A 414 15.93 22.03 5.57
N ALA A 415 16.40 23.19 5.12
CA ALA A 415 17.21 24.09 5.95
C ALA A 415 16.36 24.79 7.05
N ALA A 416 15.14 25.20 6.75
CA ALA A 416 14.25 25.91 7.67
C ALA A 416 13.78 25.03 8.84
N TYR A 417 13.54 23.74 8.55
CA TYR A 417 13.08 22.77 9.54
C TYR A 417 14.21 21.92 10.14
N ASP A 418 15.48 22.21 9.80
CA ASP A 418 16.66 21.41 10.19
C ASP A 418 16.43 19.91 9.93
N LEU A 419 15.84 19.59 8.77
CA LEU A 419 15.54 18.21 8.39
C LEU A 419 16.85 17.47 8.09
N LYS A 420 17.08 16.39 8.81
CA LYS A 420 18.11 15.41 8.50
C LYS A 420 17.43 14.12 8.09
N TYR A 421 17.78 13.62 6.92
CA TYR A 421 17.16 12.45 6.33
C TYR A 421 18.20 11.58 5.62
N ARG A 422 17.83 10.35 5.31
CA ARG A 422 18.73 9.41 4.64
C ARG A 422 19.09 9.92 3.24
N GLY A 423 20.37 9.93 2.89
CA GLY A 423 20.84 10.36 1.57
C GLY A 423 20.51 9.38 0.43
N ILE A 424 19.97 8.21 0.77
CA ILE A 424 19.53 7.17 -0.16
C ILE A 424 18.02 6.91 0.02
N PRO A 425 17.31 6.47 -1.01
CA PRO A 425 15.90 6.10 -0.88
C PRO A 425 15.67 5.12 0.30
N PRO A 426 14.57 5.26 1.01
CA PRO A 426 13.40 6.10 0.75
C PRO A 426 13.48 7.55 1.28
N TYR A 427 14.65 8.13 1.54
CA TYR A 427 14.86 9.50 2.03
C TYR A 427 14.13 9.79 3.35
N GLU A 428 14.05 8.80 4.19
CA GLU A 428 13.34 8.86 5.46
C GLU A 428 14.02 9.77 6.45
N VAL A 429 13.22 10.55 7.19
CA VAL A 429 13.67 11.47 8.22
C VAL A 429 14.49 10.76 9.30
N LEU A 430 15.58 11.37 9.71
CA LEU A 430 16.40 10.96 10.85
C LEU A 430 16.18 11.89 12.05
N SER A 431 16.06 13.19 11.82
CA SER A 431 15.70 14.17 12.85
C SER A 431 15.13 15.43 12.22
N THR A 432 14.43 16.22 13.02
CA THR A 432 13.91 17.53 12.66
C THR A 432 14.22 18.51 13.78
N LYS A 433 13.92 19.79 13.57
CA LYS A 433 14.02 20.81 14.61
C LYS A 433 13.22 20.47 15.89
N TRP A 434 12.16 19.65 15.77
CA TRP A 434 11.22 19.31 16.85
C TRP A 434 11.38 17.87 17.35
N LEU A 435 11.92 16.96 16.53
CA LEU A 435 12.02 15.54 16.81
C LEU A 435 13.47 15.07 16.67
N PRO A 436 14.21 14.87 17.77
CA PRO A 436 15.58 14.35 17.74
C PRO A 436 15.60 12.86 17.31
N TYR A 437 16.75 12.36 16.87
CA TYR A 437 16.90 10.99 16.39
C TYR A 437 16.60 9.93 17.45
N SER A 438 16.88 10.20 18.72
CA SER A 438 16.49 9.33 19.83
C SER A 438 14.99 9.05 19.87
N ASP A 439 14.18 10.08 19.61
CA ASP A 439 12.73 9.94 19.60
C ASP A 439 12.22 9.25 18.33
N VAL A 440 12.90 9.46 17.19
CA VAL A 440 12.61 8.68 15.96
C VAL A 440 12.84 7.19 16.21
N ILE A 441 13.91 6.80 16.91
CA ILE A 441 14.17 5.40 17.28
C ILE A 441 13.05 4.84 18.17
N ARG A 442 12.62 5.60 19.18
CA ARG A 442 11.50 5.20 20.06
C ARG A 442 10.21 5.00 19.25
N LEU A 443 9.89 5.92 18.35
CA LEU A 443 8.70 5.82 17.50
C LEU A 443 8.77 4.61 16.55
N LYS A 444 9.96 4.23 16.07
CA LYS A 444 10.13 2.99 15.27
C LYS A 444 9.84 1.74 16.10
N GLY A 445 10.25 1.73 17.35
CA GLY A 445 9.88 0.65 18.27
C GLY A 445 8.36 0.55 18.47
N VAL A 446 7.69 1.69 18.60
CA VAL A 446 6.21 1.77 18.69
C VAL A 446 5.55 1.27 17.40
N GLU A 447 6.05 1.69 16.22
CA GLU A 447 5.58 1.21 14.91
C GLU A 447 5.64 -0.32 14.81
N ASP A 448 6.78 -0.91 15.15
CA ASP A 448 6.96 -2.37 15.16
C ASP A 448 5.91 -3.08 16.05
N MET A 449 5.64 -2.52 17.22
CA MET A 449 4.64 -3.10 18.15
C MET A 449 3.21 -2.93 17.65
N VAL A 450 2.88 -1.82 17.01
CA VAL A 450 1.59 -1.61 16.35
C VAL A 450 1.39 -2.64 15.24
N GLU A 451 2.38 -2.87 14.39
CA GLU A 451 2.31 -3.87 13.32
C GLU A 451 2.13 -5.29 13.87
N VAL A 452 2.84 -5.64 14.95
CA VAL A 452 2.80 -6.99 15.53
C VAL A 452 1.52 -7.25 16.31
N TYR A 453 1.05 -6.29 17.13
CA TYR A 453 0.00 -6.53 18.11
C TYR A 453 -1.36 -5.94 17.75
N TYR A 454 -1.40 -4.89 16.94
CA TYR A 454 -2.64 -4.27 16.48
C TYR A 454 -2.96 -4.65 15.02
N ASN A 455 -2.14 -4.23 14.06
CA ASN A 455 -2.40 -4.38 12.63
C ASN A 455 -2.46 -5.84 12.17
N SER A 456 -1.77 -6.74 12.87
CA SER A 456 -1.84 -8.18 12.57
C SER A 456 -3.24 -8.79 12.78
N GLY A 457 -4.12 -8.12 13.53
CA GLY A 457 -5.44 -8.61 13.91
C GLY A 457 -5.41 -9.92 14.73
N GLN A 458 -4.26 -10.24 15.34
CA GLN A 458 -4.09 -11.49 16.09
C GLN A 458 -4.58 -11.39 17.54
N PHE A 459 -4.71 -10.19 18.11
CA PHE A 459 -4.92 -9.95 19.53
C PHE A 459 -6.16 -9.09 19.87
N PRO A 460 -7.30 -9.18 19.15
CA PRO A 460 -8.40 -8.24 19.32
C PRO A 460 -9.07 -8.27 20.70
N ALA A 461 -9.15 -9.45 21.35
CA ALA A 461 -9.70 -9.55 22.71
C ALA A 461 -8.68 -9.08 23.74
N THR A 462 -7.41 -9.43 23.57
CA THR A 462 -6.32 -9.05 24.47
C THR A 462 -6.07 -7.54 24.44
N MET A 463 -6.12 -6.92 23.26
CA MET A 463 -6.00 -5.44 23.13
C MET A 463 -7.06 -4.71 23.93
N LYS A 464 -8.31 -5.18 23.94
CA LYS A 464 -9.39 -4.59 24.76
C LYS A 464 -9.13 -4.65 26.26
N LEU A 465 -8.40 -5.66 26.74
CA LEU A 465 -7.98 -5.75 28.14
C LEU A 465 -6.79 -4.84 28.42
N LEU A 466 -5.82 -4.74 27.50
CA LEU A 466 -4.71 -3.79 27.58
C LEU A 466 -5.21 -2.35 27.64
N GLU A 467 -6.21 -1.98 26.85
CA GLU A 467 -6.86 -0.65 26.90
C GLU A 467 -7.49 -0.32 28.25
N LYS A 468 -7.91 -1.33 29.02
CA LYS A 468 -8.40 -1.12 30.41
C LYS A 468 -7.28 -0.98 31.42
N ARG A 469 -6.13 -1.60 31.15
CA ARG A 469 -4.98 -1.56 32.05
C ARG A 469 -4.18 -0.28 31.93
N PHE A 470 -3.97 0.24 30.72
CA PHE A 470 -3.17 1.44 30.45
C PHE A 470 -4.08 2.68 30.30
N GLN A 471 -3.62 3.84 30.80
CA GLN A 471 -4.40 5.08 30.74
C GLN A 471 -4.53 5.62 29.32
N ARG A 472 -3.46 5.45 28.52
CA ARG A 472 -3.38 5.89 27.14
C ARG A 472 -3.07 4.71 26.24
N PRO A 473 -3.73 4.59 25.08
CA PRO A 473 -3.43 3.54 24.10
C PRO A 473 -1.96 3.49 23.71
N SER A 474 -1.31 4.64 23.56
CA SER A 474 0.11 4.74 23.22
C SER A 474 1.04 4.07 24.23
N GLU A 475 0.70 4.09 25.51
CA GLU A 475 1.50 3.46 26.59
C GLU A 475 1.64 1.95 26.39
N ILE A 476 0.64 1.29 25.84
CA ILE A 476 0.68 -0.15 25.52
C ILE A 476 1.89 -0.45 24.62
N PHE A 477 1.99 0.30 23.53
CA PHE A 477 3.01 0.07 22.51
C PHE A 477 4.39 0.57 22.91
N VAL A 478 4.45 1.66 23.70
CA VAL A 478 5.70 2.17 24.28
C VAL A 478 6.30 1.14 25.23
N ASN A 479 5.53 0.63 26.18
CA ASN A 479 5.99 -0.34 27.15
C ASN A 479 6.36 -1.69 26.49
N LEU A 480 5.61 -2.11 25.49
CA LEU A 480 5.98 -3.27 24.67
C LEU A 480 7.29 -3.07 23.92
N ALA A 481 7.51 -1.91 23.31
CA ALA A 481 8.75 -1.59 22.60
C ALA A 481 9.96 -1.59 23.56
N GLU A 482 9.83 -0.98 24.73
CA GLU A 482 10.86 -0.99 25.78
C GLU A 482 11.13 -2.42 26.28
N TYR A 483 10.08 -3.24 26.47
CA TYR A 483 10.22 -4.66 26.82
C TYR A 483 10.99 -5.44 25.74
N TYR A 484 10.68 -5.23 24.46
CA TYR A 484 11.38 -5.86 23.35
C TYR A 484 12.85 -5.47 23.30
N GLU A 485 13.16 -4.21 23.50
CA GLU A 485 14.55 -3.70 23.53
C GLU A 485 15.30 -4.28 24.73
N LYS A 486 14.73 -4.21 25.94
CA LYS A 486 15.30 -4.74 27.20
C LYS A 486 15.66 -6.22 27.10
N ASN A 487 14.83 -7.00 26.40
CA ASN A 487 14.98 -8.46 26.29
C ASN A 487 15.68 -8.91 25.00
N GLY A 488 16.21 -7.99 24.18
CA GLY A 488 16.94 -8.32 22.94
C GLY A 488 16.05 -8.97 21.87
N LEU A 489 14.77 -8.66 21.84
CA LEU A 489 13.77 -9.22 20.91
C LEU A 489 13.61 -8.38 19.64
N THR A 490 14.12 -7.16 19.62
CA THR A 490 14.02 -6.22 18.51
C THR A 490 14.84 -6.69 17.30
N GLY A 491 14.28 -6.54 16.08
CA GLY A 491 14.96 -6.92 14.84
C GLY A 491 15.03 -8.43 14.57
N ILE A 492 14.36 -9.25 15.41
CA ILE A 492 14.29 -10.70 15.26
C ILE A 492 12.89 -11.09 14.78
N SER A 493 12.81 -11.98 13.79
CA SER A 493 11.52 -12.52 13.35
C SER A 493 11.00 -13.55 14.35
N HIS A 494 9.83 -13.29 14.92
CA HIS A 494 9.17 -14.18 15.86
C HIS A 494 8.03 -14.97 15.19
N SER A 495 7.92 -16.26 15.49
CA SER A 495 6.77 -17.06 15.06
C SER A 495 5.48 -16.52 15.70
N ARG A 496 4.33 -16.87 15.11
CA ARG A 496 3.03 -16.47 15.67
C ARG A 496 2.92 -16.87 17.14
N LEU A 497 3.15 -18.15 17.46
CA LEU A 497 3.04 -18.65 18.82
C LEU A 497 3.99 -17.92 19.79
N ALA A 498 5.23 -17.64 19.35
CA ALA A 498 6.18 -16.90 20.16
C ALA A 498 5.69 -15.48 20.52
N ARG A 499 4.93 -14.82 19.64
CA ARG A 499 4.35 -13.50 19.94
C ARG A 499 3.33 -13.56 21.09
N TYR A 500 2.51 -14.61 21.15
CA TYR A 500 1.60 -14.84 22.28
C TYR A 500 2.37 -15.09 23.58
N GLU A 501 3.43 -15.88 23.55
CA GLU A 501 4.27 -16.14 24.71
C GLU A 501 5.05 -14.91 25.18
N ILE A 502 5.52 -14.07 24.26
CA ILE A 502 6.20 -12.81 24.57
C ILE A 502 5.22 -11.85 25.24
N LEU A 503 4.01 -11.67 24.68
CA LEU A 503 3.00 -10.81 25.26
C LEU A 503 2.57 -11.25 26.65
N TYR A 504 2.41 -12.56 26.86
CA TYR A 504 2.08 -13.09 28.18
C TYR A 504 3.20 -12.82 29.21
N ARG A 505 4.46 -12.99 28.84
CA ARG A 505 5.62 -12.70 29.73
C ARG A 505 5.75 -11.21 30.02
N PHE A 506 5.50 -10.36 29.04
CA PHE A 506 5.43 -8.91 29.23
C PHE A 506 4.41 -8.56 30.31
N LEU A 507 3.18 -9.08 30.20
CA LEU A 507 2.11 -8.84 31.18
C LEU A 507 2.45 -9.36 32.58
N GLU A 508 3.07 -10.54 32.64
CA GLU A 508 3.52 -11.14 33.92
C GLU A 508 4.60 -10.29 34.60
N GLU A 509 5.54 -9.71 33.84
CA GLU A 509 6.59 -8.83 34.35
C GLU A 509 6.00 -7.48 34.79
N ASP A 510 5.18 -6.85 33.96
CA ASP A 510 4.53 -5.57 34.19
C ASP A 510 3.64 -5.58 35.46
N MET A 511 2.84 -6.64 35.64
CA MET A 511 2.04 -6.81 36.86
C MET A 511 2.88 -7.04 38.12
N ARG A 512 3.98 -7.80 38.02
CA ARG A 512 4.90 -8.01 39.15
C ARG A 512 5.66 -6.73 39.55
N GLU A 513 6.02 -5.89 38.59
CA GLU A 513 6.67 -4.60 38.87
C GLU A 513 5.71 -3.67 39.61
N GLU A 514 4.44 -3.58 39.18
CA GLU A 514 3.41 -2.79 39.85
C GLU A 514 3.17 -3.25 41.29
N GLU A 515 3.08 -4.56 41.56
CA GLU A 515 2.95 -5.12 42.91
C GLU A 515 4.14 -4.73 43.81
N ARG A 516 5.38 -4.75 43.27
CA ARG A 516 6.59 -4.35 44.00
C ARG A 516 6.58 -2.86 44.37
N ASP A 517 6.16 -2.01 43.44
CA ASP A 517 6.09 -0.56 43.67
C ASP A 517 5.04 -0.22 44.71
N HIS A 518 3.88 -0.87 44.72
CA HIS A 518 2.87 -0.74 45.76
C HIS A 518 3.39 -1.19 47.14
N VAL A 519 4.09 -2.31 47.24
CA VAL A 519 4.69 -2.81 48.48
C VAL A 519 5.82 -1.89 48.96
N THR A 520 6.56 -1.26 48.07
CA THR A 520 7.67 -0.33 48.39
C THR A 520 7.11 1.01 48.84
N ALA A 521 6.08 1.53 48.19
CA ALA A 521 5.40 2.75 48.59
C ALA A 521 4.72 2.65 49.99
N ALA A 522 4.19 1.47 50.33
CA ALA A 522 3.59 1.19 51.63
C ALA A 522 4.62 1.08 52.77
N LYS A 523 5.93 0.97 52.49
CA LYS A 523 7.00 0.81 53.47
C LYS A 523 7.75 2.12 53.80
N VAL A 524 7.44 3.25 53.20
CA VAL A 524 8.06 4.54 53.56
C VAL A 524 7.41 5.06 54.85
N PRO A 525 8.17 5.23 55.97
CA PRO A 525 7.59 5.79 57.19
C PRO A 525 7.23 7.26 56.96
N GLU A 526 5.99 7.61 57.23
CA GLU A 526 5.52 8.97 57.20
C GLU A 526 6.26 9.82 58.24
N THR A 527 7.11 10.73 57.80
CA THR A 527 7.51 11.90 58.57
C THR A 527 6.67 13.07 58.09
N GLY A 528 5.57 13.34 58.83
CA GLY A 528 4.88 14.62 58.83
C GLY A 528 3.80 14.82 57.77
N GLY A 529 2.55 14.59 58.17
CA GLY A 529 1.35 15.08 57.51
C GLY A 529 0.46 13.96 56.97
N ALA A 530 -0.22 13.27 57.86
CA ALA A 530 -1.23 12.27 57.55
C ALA A 530 -2.38 12.90 56.73
N LYS A 531 -2.49 12.57 55.46
CA LYS A 531 -3.78 12.49 54.81
C LYS A 531 -4.29 11.07 55.00
N GLU A 532 -5.35 10.95 55.84
CA GLU A 532 -6.08 9.70 56.03
C GLU A 532 -6.48 9.09 54.66
N TRP A 533 -5.85 8.02 54.26
CA TRP A 533 -6.36 7.11 53.27
C TRP A 533 -7.39 6.23 53.97
N THR A 534 -8.65 6.53 53.75
CA THR A 534 -9.75 5.75 54.29
C THR A 534 -9.82 4.40 53.59
N ALA A 535 -10.19 3.35 54.31
CA ALA A 535 -10.42 1.99 53.80
C ALA A 535 -11.31 1.94 52.54
N GLU A 536 -12.17 2.94 52.39
CA GLU A 536 -13.04 3.17 51.21
C GLU A 536 -12.26 3.43 49.90
N LYS A 537 -11.03 3.99 50.00
CA LYS A 537 -10.15 4.15 48.84
C LYS A 537 -9.36 2.87 48.47
N MET A 538 -9.16 1.98 49.46
CA MET A 538 -8.59 0.65 49.21
C MET A 538 -9.61 -0.30 48.59
N GLU A 539 -10.88 -0.27 49.00
CA GLU A 539 -11.97 -1.05 48.41
C GLU A 539 -12.32 -0.60 46.98
N ASN A 540 -12.13 0.65 46.61
CA ASN A 540 -12.31 1.15 45.26
C ASN A 540 -11.11 0.88 44.30
N ALA A 541 -9.97 0.41 44.81
CA ALA A 541 -8.84 -0.07 44.00
C ALA A 541 -8.99 -1.54 43.54
N GLU A 542 -9.91 -2.30 44.13
CA GLU A 542 -10.17 -3.69 43.79
C GLU A 542 -11.17 -3.91 42.64
N THR A 543 -11.77 -2.85 42.08
CA THR A 543 -12.82 -3.01 41.07
C THR A 543 -12.38 -2.51 39.68
N GLY A 544 -11.87 -3.40 38.84
CA GLY A 544 -11.88 -3.19 37.41
C GLY A 544 -10.62 -3.45 36.58
N GLN A 545 -9.45 -3.65 37.20
CA GLN A 545 -8.22 -3.99 36.45
C GLN A 545 -8.21 -5.47 36.06
N PRO A 546 -7.88 -5.80 34.77
CA PRO A 546 -7.78 -7.18 34.34
C PRO A 546 -6.68 -7.94 35.08
N SER A 547 -6.98 -9.16 35.52
CA SER A 547 -6.03 -10.07 36.13
C SER A 547 -5.19 -10.82 35.09
N LEU A 548 -4.10 -11.45 35.50
CA LEU A 548 -3.29 -12.31 34.62
C LEU A 548 -4.10 -13.49 34.06
N ALA A 549 -5.11 -13.97 34.82
CA ALA A 549 -6.03 -15.01 34.35
C ALA A 549 -6.92 -14.50 33.20
N ASP A 550 -7.44 -13.27 33.30
CA ASP A 550 -8.21 -12.65 32.22
C ASP A 550 -7.37 -12.50 30.93
N PHE A 551 -6.10 -12.11 31.06
CA PHE A 551 -5.18 -12.03 29.94
C PHE A 551 -4.86 -13.38 29.34
N ARG A 552 -4.71 -14.42 30.18
CA ARG A 552 -4.52 -15.79 29.69
C ARG A 552 -5.71 -16.26 28.85
N ASP A 553 -6.92 -16.06 29.38
CA ASP A 553 -8.15 -16.41 28.67
C ASP A 553 -8.30 -15.63 27.35
N SER A 554 -7.98 -14.32 27.33
CA SER A 554 -8.07 -13.51 26.12
C SER A 554 -7.04 -13.93 25.07
N LEU A 555 -5.80 -14.26 25.47
CA LEU A 555 -4.77 -14.75 24.57
C LEU A 555 -5.15 -16.13 23.98
N MET A 556 -5.71 -17.03 24.81
CA MET A 556 -6.19 -18.33 24.32
C MET A 556 -7.36 -18.17 23.36
N TYR A 557 -8.29 -17.24 23.66
CA TYR A 557 -9.38 -16.90 22.77
C TYR A 557 -8.86 -16.36 21.42
N ASP A 558 -7.99 -15.36 21.43
CA ASP A 558 -7.40 -14.76 20.22
C ASP A 558 -6.63 -15.78 19.38
N LEU A 559 -5.96 -16.73 20.05
CA LEU A 559 -5.22 -17.77 19.37
C LEU A 559 -6.15 -18.72 18.60
N TYR A 560 -7.20 -19.24 19.27
CA TYR A 560 -8.09 -20.21 18.67
C TYR A 560 -9.15 -19.61 17.76
N VAL A 561 -9.59 -18.38 17.97
CA VAL A 561 -10.51 -17.75 17.02
C VAL A 561 -9.87 -17.55 15.63
N ARG A 562 -8.55 -17.46 15.59
CA ARG A 562 -7.81 -17.31 14.32
C ARG A 562 -7.62 -18.64 13.59
N GLU A 563 -7.16 -19.68 14.29
CA GLU A 563 -6.93 -20.99 13.69
C GLU A 563 -6.91 -22.15 14.73
N ASN A 564 -7.22 -23.35 14.26
CA ASN A 564 -7.12 -24.56 15.07
C ASN A 564 -5.66 -25.05 15.14
N ILE A 565 -4.89 -24.53 16.10
CA ILE A 565 -3.50 -24.92 16.29
C ILE A 565 -3.40 -26.18 17.17
N LYS A 566 -2.40 -27.00 16.89
CA LYS A 566 -2.14 -28.22 17.66
C LYS A 566 -1.18 -27.98 18.83
N SER A 567 -0.25 -27.04 18.69
CA SER A 567 0.74 -26.70 19.72
C SER A 567 0.15 -25.67 20.67
N ARG A 568 0.09 -25.98 21.95
CA ARG A 568 -0.35 -25.06 22.99
C ARG A 568 0.83 -24.19 23.46
N PRO A 569 0.60 -22.90 23.76
CA PRO A 569 1.61 -22.07 24.38
C PRO A 569 1.94 -22.52 25.79
N SER A 570 3.14 -22.18 26.28
CA SER A 570 3.63 -22.60 27.61
C SER A 570 2.79 -22.07 28.78
N PHE A 571 2.10 -20.94 28.59
CA PHE A 571 1.22 -20.34 29.60
C PHE A 571 -0.20 -20.94 29.63
N ALA A 572 -0.56 -21.77 28.64
CA ALA A 572 -1.92 -22.33 28.54
C ALA A 572 -2.25 -23.27 29.70
N SER A 573 -3.46 -23.13 30.25
CA SER A 573 -3.96 -24.00 31.32
C SER A 573 -4.09 -25.44 30.89
N ASP A 574 -3.90 -26.38 31.81
CA ASP A 574 -4.06 -27.82 31.55
C ASP A 574 -5.54 -28.15 31.27
N GLN A 575 -5.82 -28.67 30.10
CA GLN A 575 -7.16 -29.11 29.68
C GLN A 575 -7.46 -30.56 30.03
N SER A 576 -6.53 -31.26 30.68
CA SER A 576 -6.70 -32.67 31.01
C SER A 576 -7.88 -32.97 31.92
N PRO A 577 -8.24 -32.11 32.90
CA PRO A 577 -9.43 -32.31 33.74
C PRO A 577 -10.76 -32.26 32.96
N TYR A 578 -10.81 -31.55 31.83
CA TYR A 578 -12.05 -31.26 31.07
C TYR A 578 -12.23 -32.15 29.84
N LYS A 579 -11.41 -33.17 29.66
CA LYS A 579 -11.49 -34.08 28.50
C LYS A 579 -12.82 -34.83 28.40
N LYS A 580 -13.47 -35.10 29.54
CA LYS A 580 -14.77 -35.78 29.59
C LYS A 580 -15.84 -34.87 29.01
N GLU A 581 -15.94 -33.66 29.50
CA GLU A 581 -16.92 -32.65 29.09
C GLU A 581 -16.76 -32.31 27.61
N VAL A 582 -15.53 -32.12 27.14
CA VAL A 582 -15.22 -31.87 25.71
C VAL A 582 -15.71 -33.03 24.84
N ARG A 583 -15.47 -34.27 25.26
CA ARG A 583 -15.93 -35.46 24.54
C ARG A 583 -17.45 -35.54 24.52
N GLU A 584 -18.12 -35.33 25.66
CA GLU A 584 -19.59 -35.33 25.78
C GLU A 584 -20.22 -34.26 24.92
N PHE A 585 -19.64 -33.08 24.83
CA PHE A 585 -20.09 -32.01 23.93
C PHE A 585 -20.15 -32.49 22.48
N PHE A 586 -19.05 -33.02 21.95
CA PHE A 586 -19.01 -33.46 20.55
C PHE A 586 -19.88 -34.68 20.28
N MET A 587 -20.10 -35.56 21.26
CA MET A 587 -21.05 -36.68 21.15
C MET A 587 -22.51 -36.18 21.08
N ALA A 588 -22.85 -35.19 21.90
CA ALA A 588 -24.17 -34.56 21.86
C ALA A 588 -24.44 -33.84 20.54
N GLU A 589 -23.42 -33.16 19.99
CA GLU A 589 -23.53 -32.52 18.67
C GLU A 589 -23.61 -33.50 17.50
N GLU A 590 -23.03 -34.74 17.64
CA GLU A 590 -23.19 -35.80 16.65
C GLU A 590 -24.64 -36.34 16.65
N GLU A 591 -25.23 -36.53 17.85
CA GLU A 591 -26.60 -37.05 17.99
C GLU A 591 -27.68 -36.02 17.64
N ASN A 592 -27.47 -34.76 18.07
CA ASN A 592 -28.44 -33.67 17.87
C ASN A 592 -27.72 -32.33 17.70
N PRO A 593 -27.28 -31.97 16.45
CA PRO A 593 -26.51 -30.74 16.21
C PRO A 593 -27.30 -29.49 16.58
N LYS A 594 -26.81 -28.74 17.55
CA LYS A 594 -27.35 -27.44 17.97
C LYS A 594 -26.47 -26.27 17.52
N TRP A 595 -25.16 -26.45 17.65
CA TRP A 595 -24.15 -25.43 17.44
C TRP A 595 -23.31 -25.67 16.20
N LEU A 596 -23.00 -26.95 15.91
CA LEU A 596 -22.22 -27.41 14.77
C LEU A 596 -23.12 -27.91 13.63
N THR A 597 -24.18 -27.17 13.29
CA THR A 597 -25.19 -27.57 12.30
C THR A 597 -24.61 -27.85 10.91
N ASP A 598 -23.54 -27.16 10.53
CA ASP A 598 -22.87 -27.34 9.24
C ASP A 598 -21.98 -28.58 9.15
N TYR A 599 -21.93 -29.36 10.24
CA TYR A 599 -21.15 -30.59 10.33
C TYR A 599 -22.02 -31.86 10.24
N ALA A 600 -23.23 -31.73 9.74
CA ALA A 600 -24.13 -32.89 9.57
C ALA A 600 -23.44 -34.01 8.78
N GLY A 601 -23.49 -35.26 9.34
CA GLY A 601 -22.84 -36.44 8.76
C GLY A 601 -21.38 -36.67 9.17
N PHE A 602 -20.81 -35.81 10.00
CA PHE A 602 -19.50 -36.04 10.61
C PHE A 602 -19.67 -36.68 11.99
N ASP A 603 -18.78 -37.63 12.36
CA ASP A 603 -18.73 -38.18 13.71
C ASP A 603 -18.07 -37.19 14.69
N SER A 604 -18.24 -37.42 16.01
CA SER A 604 -17.72 -36.58 17.09
C SER A 604 -16.21 -36.38 17.01
N ARG A 605 -15.44 -37.38 16.55
CA ARG A 605 -13.99 -37.28 16.38
C ARG A 605 -13.59 -36.43 15.20
N GLN A 606 -14.36 -36.46 14.12
CA GLN A 606 -14.16 -35.59 12.96
C GLN A 606 -14.50 -34.17 13.32
N MET A 607 -15.63 -33.92 14.00
CA MET A 607 -16.03 -32.60 14.50
C MET A 607 -14.95 -31.99 15.39
N ALA A 608 -14.41 -32.76 16.36
CA ALA A 608 -13.34 -32.30 17.25
C ALA A 608 -11.98 -31.99 16.55
N LYS A 609 -11.79 -32.45 15.29
CA LYS A 609 -10.64 -32.04 14.46
C LYS A 609 -10.88 -30.74 13.69
N MET A 610 -12.12 -30.41 13.39
CA MET A 610 -12.54 -29.31 12.53
C MET A 610 -13.12 -28.12 13.31
N ALA A 611 -13.49 -28.31 14.57
CA ALA A 611 -13.86 -27.30 15.54
C ALA A 611 -12.98 -27.45 16.79
N HIS A 612 -12.94 -26.46 17.66
CA HIS A 612 -12.19 -26.52 18.92
C HIS A 612 -13.07 -26.07 20.07
N LEU A 613 -13.04 -26.81 21.20
CA LEU A 613 -13.70 -26.44 22.45
C LEU A 613 -12.63 -26.27 23.54
N GLU A 614 -12.50 -25.07 24.07
CA GLU A 614 -11.50 -24.69 25.08
C GLU A 614 -12.20 -24.33 26.38
N HIS A 615 -11.73 -24.88 27.50
CA HIS A 615 -12.13 -24.47 28.87
C HIS A 615 -11.29 -23.24 29.26
N MET A 616 -11.96 -22.19 29.73
CA MET A 616 -11.37 -20.93 30.17
C MET A 616 -11.21 -20.89 31.68
N GLU A 617 -10.33 -20.03 32.20
CA GLU A 617 -10.10 -19.84 33.64
C GLU A 617 -11.33 -19.29 34.38
N ASP A 618 -12.21 -18.56 33.67
CA ASP A 618 -13.49 -18.10 34.20
C ASP A 618 -14.55 -19.19 34.37
N GLY A 619 -14.18 -20.47 34.15
CA GLY A 619 -15.04 -21.62 34.25
C GLY A 619 -15.99 -21.83 33.08
N THR A 620 -15.86 -21.09 32.02
CA THR A 620 -16.66 -21.27 30.81
C THR A 620 -15.93 -22.10 29.76
N PHE A 621 -16.70 -22.60 28.77
CA PHE A 621 -16.16 -23.23 27.58
C PHE A 621 -16.40 -22.33 26.37
N VAL A 622 -15.46 -22.26 25.44
CA VAL A 622 -15.61 -21.54 24.16
C VAL A 622 -15.44 -22.51 23.01
N LEU A 623 -16.50 -22.59 22.18
CA LEU A 623 -16.47 -23.33 20.92
C LEU A 623 -16.01 -22.41 19.80
N PHE A 624 -15.04 -22.84 19.01
CA PHE A 624 -14.58 -22.18 17.79
C PHE A 624 -14.96 -23.01 16.58
N ASP A 625 -15.81 -22.43 15.72
CA ASP A 625 -16.32 -23.08 14.50
C ASP A 625 -15.57 -22.56 13.26
N TYR A 626 -14.64 -23.33 12.73
CA TYR A 626 -13.79 -22.91 11.60
C TYR A 626 -14.46 -23.00 10.24
N LYS A 627 -15.66 -23.56 10.14
CA LYS A 627 -16.48 -23.48 8.92
C LYS A 627 -17.19 -22.14 8.80
N LYS A 628 -17.51 -21.50 9.92
CA LYS A 628 -18.13 -20.18 9.98
C LYS A 628 -17.05 -19.14 10.23
N ARG A 629 -16.76 -18.31 9.22
CA ARG A 629 -15.74 -17.26 9.33
C ARG A 629 -16.36 -15.89 9.05
N ASP A 630 -15.93 -14.95 9.86
CA ASP A 630 -16.25 -13.54 9.63
C ASP A 630 -15.61 -13.06 8.31
N PRO A 631 -16.38 -12.43 7.41
CA PRO A 631 -15.89 -12.05 6.07
C PRO A 631 -14.83 -10.94 6.06
N LEU A 632 -14.74 -10.12 7.11
CA LEU A 632 -13.77 -9.05 7.22
C LEU A 632 -12.49 -9.51 7.92
N SER A 633 -12.61 -10.09 9.10
CA SER A 633 -11.46 -10.52 9.92
C SER A 633 -10.94 -11.91 9.58
N GLY A 634 -11.75 -12.75 8.93
CA GLY A 634 -11.47 -14.16 8.69
C GLY A 634 -11.45 -15.02 9.96
N ASN A 635 -11.89 -14.48 11.09
CA ASN A 635 -11.93 -15.19 12.37
C ASN A 635 -13.07 -16.23 12.39
N ALA A 636 -12.86 -17.31 13.13
CA ALA A 636 -13.86 -18.35 13.34
C ALA A 636 -15.07 -17.84 14.13
N GLY A 637 -16.25 -18.40 13.86
CA GLY A 637 -17.40 -18.20 14.71
C GLY A 637 -17.10 -18.75 16.11
N ALA A 638 -17.37 -17.98 17.17
CA ALA A 638 -17.11 -18.38 18.55
C ALA A 638 -18.40 -18.28 19.39
N VAL A 639 -18.66 -19.33 20.18
CA VAL A 639 -19.80 -19.40 21.11
C VAL A 639 -19.32 -19.78 22.48
N ARG A 640 -19.78 -19.08 23.52
CA ARG A 640 -19.38 -19.30 24.92
C ARG A 640 -20.48 -20.06 25.67
N PHE A 641 -20.10 -21.04 26.48
CA PHE A 641 -20.99 -21.92 27.23
C PHE A 641 -20.61 -21.98 28.70
N VAL A 642 -21.63 -22.29 29.53
CA VAL A 642 -21.48 -22.76 30.91
C VAL A 642 -21.95 -24.22 30.92
N TYR A 643 -21.11 -25.12 31.46
CA TYR A 643 -21.48 -26.51 31.71
C TYR A 643 -22.01 -26.65 33.13
N LYS A 644 -23.22 -27.19 33.31
CA LYS A 644 -23.82 -27.46 34.60
C LYS A 644 -23.71 -28.93 34.95
N ASP A 645 -22.79 -29.23 35.86
CA ASP A 645 -22.38 -30.57 36.26
C ASP A 645 -23.52 -31.43 36.83
N GLY A 646 -24.59 -30.85 37.37
CA GLY A 646 -25.73 -31.59 37.90
C GLY A 646 -26.84 -31.95 36.88
N GLU A 647 -26.87 -31.29 35.75
CA GLU A 647 -27.88 -31.41 34.71
C GLU A 647 -27.33 -31.94 33.38
N GLU A 648 -25.98 -32.13 33.27
CA GLU A 648 -25.24 -32.50 32.07
C GLU A 648 -25.66 -31.62 30.84
N THR A 649 -25.90 -30.31 31.06
CA THR A 649 -26.43 -29.41 30.06
C THR A 649 -25.48 -28.29 29.73
N TRP A 650 -25.39 -27.95 28.43
CA TRP A 650 -24.66 -26.83 27.88
C TRP A 650 -25.60 -25.64 27.72
N GLN A 651 -25.29 -24.51 28.34
CA GLN A 651 -26.07 -23.28 28.24
C GLN A 651 -25.20 -22.18 27.68
N MET A 652 -25.67 -21.48 26.64
CA MET A 652 -25.01 -20.30 26.08
C MET A 652 -25.00 -19.18 27.13
N LYS A 653 -23.83 -18.53 27.29
CA LYS A 653 -23.62 -17.40 28.19
C LYS A 653 -23.82 -16.08 27.47
#